data_9c82232da06dfa549e9ccf5a51790941
#
_entry.id   9c82232da06dfa549e9ccf5a51790941
#
_cell.length_a   1.000
_cell.length_b   1.000
_cell.length_c   1.000
_cell.angle_alpha   90.00
_cell.angle_beta   90.00
_cell.angle_gamma   90.00
#
_symmetry.space_group_name_H-M   'P 1'
#
loop_
_entity.id
_entity.type
_entity.pdbx_description
1 polymer ?
#
loop_
_entity_poly.entity_id
_entity_poly.type
_entity_poly.pdbx_seq_one_letter_code
_entity_poly.pdbx_strand_id
1 'polypeptide(L)'
;MSLYSIALRNIKRNFKDYFIYFASMIFSIVIYFTFKSLQYNSQVGEAGDQVSNGFQLASVMLIIFVAIFIIYSNGFFTRKRKKEIGLYSLLGIRKKEIGKMLFYENMLMGLLSLVIGIVVGSLLSKSFLQLLVSMMELGVNVHFEVPIGAIIDTACMFCLIILYTSFKGYRVIYRFKLIELFRADNEGEKMPKDSKLVAIISILLMGIGYMLSVTKIKDVDSDNFMSLTLSILLATVLGTYLFFMFFTVFGLKRVRNKKSKFYNGMQIVTTSQLLYRIKGNAKSLATIAVLSAVTLTAVGTSVTTYYNAYMQAKKYMPISYSYEKKDAHVDRKVEAVLNEESEKNEVIHQYELETVKVIGEFGDVVSNKDDLKSRTTELMAQSSFNKIAKYLNEETMDLNKAEAYAFDVMHGEGNRDTGVYKGKKGIFPIGEVTPVQIKEVKARNITNLYGLVVVVPDEVYEQAKKTVGSHTVQNIDVKDERNSKVLTEKLKQVIPEEDAEGQEQFSDFYTIFRDGIEMSGLIMFSGIFLGLVFLLATGSIIYFKQLTEAHADRERYIVLRKLGVTKKEMKKAIAKQMRFIFFIPLVVGILHSLFALKGLSTVLPYEIAVPLLISIGVYSVIYIGYYFLTVRSYFRIVSK
;
A
#
# COMPACT_ATOMS: atom_id res chain seq x y z
N MET A 1 -28.30 24.82 37.46
CA MET A 1 -27.11 24.64 36.57
C MET A 1 -27.56 23.94 35.32
N SER A 2 -27.22 24.45 34.12
CA SER A 2 -27.54 23.74 32.89
C SER A 2 -26.63 22.52 32.71
N LEU A 3 -27.14 21.43 32.10
CA LEU A 3 -26.35 20.23 31.80
C LEU A 3 -25.11 20.56 30.96
N TYR A 4 -25.20 21.60 30.13
CA TYR A 4 -24.07 22.10 29.31
C TYR A 4 -22.96 22.69 30.18
N SER A 5 -23.28 23.51 31.21
CA SER A 5 -22.26 24.07 32.10
C SER A 5 -21.56 23.00 32.95
N ILE A 6 -22.29 21.94 33.32
CA ILE A 6 -21.70 20.76 33.99
C ILE A 6 -20.74 20.02 33.07
N ALA A 7 -21.13 19.79 31.80
CA ALA A 7 -20.28 19.17 30.79
C ALA A 7 -18.96 19.94 30.58
N LEU A 8 -19.05 21.26 30.44
CA LEU A 8 -17.88 22.12 30.23
C LEU A 8 -16.93 22.13 31.44
N ARG A 9 -17.48 22.17 32.67
CA ARG A 9 -16.68 22.08 33.90
C ARG A 9 -16.01 20.73 34.05
N ASN A 10 -16.69 19.67 33.64
CA ASN A 10 -16.19 18.31 33.67
C ASN A 10 -14.99 18.14 32.73
N ILE A 11 -15.08 18.66 31.49
CA ILE A 11 -13.97 18.68 30.53
C ILE A 11 -12.76 19.41 31.10
N LYS A 12 -12.96 20.64 31.65
CA LYS A 12 -11.88 21.44 32.22
C LYS A 12 -11.18 20.72 33.39
N ARG A 13 -11.95 20.14 34.32
CA ARG A 13 -11.42 19.51 35.54
C ARG A 13 -10.67 18.20 35.23
N ASN A 14 -11.16 17.42 34.25
CA ASN A 14 -10.62 16.12 33.93
C ASN A 14 -9.88 16.11 32.58
N PHE A 15 -9.35 17.25 32.13
CA PHE A 15 -8.75 17.41 30.80
C PHE A 15 -7.70 16.35 30.47
N LYS A 16 -6.90 15.89 31.44
CA LYS A 16 -5.91 14.81 31.25
C LYS A 16 -6.52 13.49 30.75
N ASP A 17 -7.75 13.20 31.15
CA ASP A 17 -8.46 11.98 30.75
C ASP A 17 -9.12 12.12 29.38
N TYR A 18 -9.51 13.35 29.01
CA TYR A 18 -10.08 13.69 27.71
C TYR A 18 -9.01 13.91 26.63
N PHE A 19 -7.80 14.34 27.05
CA PHE A 19 -6.73 14.77 26.13
C PHE A 19 -6.42 13.72 25.07
N ILE A 20 -6.38 12.45 25.43
CA ILE A 20 -6.04 11.36 24.51
C ILE A 20 -7.10 11.22 23.41
N TYR A 21 -8.38 11.26 23.78
CA TYR A 21 -9.49 11.20 22.83
C TYR A 21 -9.51 12.45 21.92
N PHE A 22 -9.33 13.61 22.52
CA PHE A 22 -9.25 14.89 21.84
C PHE A 22 -8.10 14.95 20.83
N ALA A 23 -6.91 14.56 21.24
CA ALA A 23 -5.74 14.47 20.38
C ALA A 23 -5.94 13.48 19.20
N SER A 24 -6.59 12.32 19.46
CA SER A 24 -6.93 11.36 18.40
C SER A 24 -7.89 11.94 17.38
N MET A 25 -8.88 12.74 17.81
CA MET A 25 -9.81 13.40 16.90
C MET A 25 -9.12 14.50 16.08
N ILE A 26 -8.35 15.38 16.74
CA ILE A 26 -7.57 16.42 16.04
C ILE A 26 -6.67 15.77 14.98
N PHE A 27 -5.92 14.75 15.37
CA PHE A 27 -5.02 14.04 14.48
C PHE A 27 -5.76 13.46 13.24
N SER A 28 -6.91 12.82 13.48
CA SER A 28 -7.72 12.27 12.38
C SER A 28 -8.23 13.36 11.43
N ILE A 29 -8.63 14.51 11.97
CA ILE A 29 -9.11 15.64 11.18
C ILE A 29 -7.97 16.27 10.39
N VAL A 30 -6.81 16.49 11.03
CA VAL A 30 -5.60 17.01 10.38
C VAL A 30 -5.24 16.18 9.16
N ILE A 31 -5.17 14.87 9.34
CA ILE A 31 -4.83 13.93 8.27
C ILE A 31 -5.82 14.00 7.12
N TYR A 32 -7.11 13.89 7.42
CA TYR A 32 -8.15 13.90 6.39
C TYR A 32 -8.20 15.24 5.66
N PHE A 33 -8.15 16.33 6.41
CA PHE A 33 -8.14 17.67 5.83
C PHE A 33 -6.92 17.92 4.95
N THR A 34 -5.72 17.55 5.41
CA THR A 34 -4.49 17.68 4.61
C THR A 34 -4.62 16.93 3.30
N PHE A 35 -5.12 15.69 3.35
CA PHE A 35 -5.29 14.88 2.14
C PHE A 35 -6.34 15.47 1.19
N LYS A 36 -7.46 15.95 1.73
CA LYS A 36 -8.49 16.65 0.94
C LYS A 36 -7.98 18.00 0.39
N SER A 37 -7.17 18.72 1.15
CA SER A 37 -6.53 19.96 0.67
C SER A 37 -5.63 19.71 -0.53
N LEU A 38 -4.91 18.58 -0.58
CA LEU A 38 -4.13 18.18 -1.75
C LEU A 38 -5.04 17.85 -2.94
N GLN A 39 -6.13 17.13 -2.72
CA GLN A 39 -7.08 16.75 -3.79
C GLN A 39 -7.75 17.97 -4.44
N TYR A 40 -8.09 18.99 -3.65
CA TYR A 40 -8.77 20.21 -4.12
C TYR A 40 -7.79 21.34 -4.52
N ASN A 41 -6.47 21.09 -4.44
CA ASN A 41 -5.48 22.11 -4.76
C ASN A 41 -5.38 22.29 -6.29
N SER A 42 -5.41 23.55 -6.76
CA SER A 42 -5.35 23.88 -8.18
C SER A 42 -4.06 23.39 -8.85
N GLN A 43 -2.93 23.46 -8.13
CA GLN A 43 -1.61 23.06 -8.63
C GLN A 43 -1.51 21.52 -8.86
N VAL A 44 -2.30 20.73 -8.13
CA VAL A 44 -2.41 19.26 -8.32
C VAL A 44 -3.41 18.95 -9.44
N GLY A 45 -4.43 19.78 -9.62
CA GLY A 45 -5.42 19.62 -10.68
C GLY A 45 -4.83 19.74 -12.08
N GLU A 46 -3.75 20.50 -12.24
CA GLU A 46 -3.00 20.62 -13.50
C GLU A 46 -2.26 19.33 -13.88
N ALA A 47 -2.04 18.40 -12.93
CA ALA A 47 -1.38 17.12 -13.18
C ALA A 47 -2.30 16.04 -13.82
N GLY A 48 -3.55 16.38 -14.14
CA GLY A 48 -4.47 15.57 -14.93
C GLY A 48 -5.49 14.75 -14.14
N ASP A 49 -6.49 14.23 -14.85
CA ASP A 49 -7.64 13.51 -14.29
C ASP A 49 -7.26 12.21 -13.57
N GLN A 50 -6.19 11.54 -13.99
CA GLN A 50 -5.73 10.30 -13.36
C GLN A 50 -5.25 10.52 -11.91
N VAL A 51 -4.55 11.63 -11.66
CA VAL A 51 -4.09 12.04 -10.34
C VAL A 51 -5.28 12.35 -9.44
N SER A 52 -6.27 13.09 -9.95
CA SER A 52 -7.51 13.42 -9.24
C SER A 52 -8.28 12.16 -8.83
N ASN A 53 -8.45 11.20 -9.74
CA ASN A 53 -9.13 9.93 -9.47
C ASN A 53 -8.38 9.08 -8.42
N GLY A 54 -7.05 9.08 -8.45
CA GLY A 54 -6.21 8.42 -7.44
C GLY A 54 -6.44 8.99 -6.04
N PHE A 55 -6.48 10.32 -5.91
CA PHE A 55 -6.80 10.99 -4.63
C PHE A 55 -8.22 10.68 -4.16
N GLN A 56 -9.19 10.59 -5.05
CA GLN A 56 -10.58 10.29 -4.70
C GLN A 56 -10.71 8.90 -4.07
N LEU A 57 -10.12 7.87 -4.68
CA LEU A 57 -10.13 6.50 -4.15
C LEU A 57 -9.43 6.42 -2.79
N ALA A 58 -8.26 7.03 -2.65
CA ALA A 58 -7.52 7.05 -1.40
C ALA A 58 -8.28 7.83 -0.30
N SER A 59 -9.00 8.91 -0.63
CA SER A 59 -9.85 9.66 0.30
C SER A 59 -10.99 8.81 0.86
N VAL A 60 -11.63 7.97 0.04
CA VAL A 60 -12.69 7.06 0.48
C VAL A 60 -12.15 6.03 1.46
N MET A 61 -10.98 5.44 1.18
CA MET A 61 -10.33 4.51 2.11
C MET A 61 -9.97 5.20 3.43
N LEU A 62 -9.45 6.42 3.34
CA LEU A 62 -9.04 7.20 4.51
C LEU A 62 -10.21 7.53 5.42
N ILE A 63 -11.38 7.97 4.88
CA ILE A 63 -12.53 8.32 5.73
C ILE A 63 -13.13 7.10 6.43
N ILE A 64 -13.21 5.96 5.75
CA ILE A 64 -13.66 4.70 6.36
C ILE A 64 -12.78 4.35 7.54
N PHE A 65 -11.46 4.42 7.35
CA PHE A 65 -10.51 4.11 8.41
C PHE A 65 -10.58 5.11 9.57
N VAL A 66 -10.61 6.41 9.29
CA VAL A 66 -10.73 7.48 10.29
C VAL A 66 -12.02 7.31 11.10
N ALA A 67 -13.14 7.00 10.45
CA ALA A 67 -14.41 6.73 11.13
C ALA A 67 -14.28 5.55 12.10
N ILE A 68 -13.70 4.42 11.66
CA ILE A 68 -13.47 3.24 12.52
C ILE A 68 -12.56 3.60 13.70
N PHE A 69 -11.49 4.35 13.46
CA PHE A 69 -10.53 4.75 14.49
C PHE A 69 -11.18 5.67 15.56
N ILE A 70 -11.96 6.68 15.14
CA ILE A 70 -12.68 7.58 16.05
C ILE A 70 -13.73 6.82 16.85
N ILE A 71 -14.50 5.93 16.21
CA ILE A 71 -15.49 5.07 16.89
C ILE A 71 -14.83 4.17 17.93
N TYR A 72 -13.66 3.63 17.64
CA TYR A 72 -12.86 2.83 18.58
C TYR A 72 -12.36 3.68 19.74
N SER A 73 -11.75 4.83 19.45
CA SER A 73 -11.23 5.77 20.45
C SER A 73 -12.32 6.27 21.39
N ASN A 74 -13.50 6.62 20.84
CA ASN A 74 -14.68 7.01 21.64
C ASN A 74 -15.16 5.86 22.54
N GLY A 75 -15.20 4.62 22.03
CA GLY A 75 -15.56 3.44 22.82
C GLY A 75 -14.62 3.19 24.01
N PHE A 76 -13.33 3.45 23.80
CA PHE A 76 -12.33 3.39 24.87
C PHE A 76 -12.54 4.47 25.92
N PHE A 77 -12.72 5.72 25.49
CA PHE A 77 -12.98 6.86 26.35
C PHE A 77 -14.22 6.65 27.22
N THR A 78 -15.33 6.20 26.63
CA THR A 78 -16.59 5.92 27.34
C THR A 78 -16.42 4.83 28.41
N ARG A 79 -15.61 3.78 28.17
CA ARG A 79 -15.33 2.73 29.15
C ARG A 79 -14.56 3.26 30.35
N LYS A 80 -13.60 4.17 30.16
CA LYS A 80 -12.81 4.76 31.25
C LYS A 80 -13.68 5.53 32.22
N ARG A 81 -14.78 6.11 31.74
CA ARG A 81 -15.71 6.93 32.55
C ARG A 81 -16.82 6.15 33.25
N LYS A 82 -16.85 4.83 33.14
CA LYS A 82 -17.91 4.00 33.76
C LYS A 82 -18.09 4.29 35.25
N LYS A 83 -17.01 4.48 36.01
CA LYS A 83 -17.07 4.76 37.45
C LYS A 83 -17.74 6.12 37.75
N GLU A 84 -17.41 7.18 36.98
CA GLU A 84 -18.04 8.49 37.13
C GLU A 84 -19.54 8.45 36.80
N ILE A 85 -19.88 7.73 35.71
CA ILE A 85 -21.27 7.48 35.30
C ILE A 85 -22.06 6.76 36.41
N GLY A 86 -21.42 5.73 37.01
CA GLY A 86 -21.98 5.00 38.13
C GLY A 86 -22.25 5.90 39.32
N LEU A 87 -21.30 6.77 39.67
CA LEU A 87 -21.44 7.76 40.77
C LEU A 87 -22.60 8.72 40.54
N TYR A 88 -22.75 9.26 39.32
CA TYR A 88 -23.88 10.13 38.98
C TYR A 88 -25.23 9.41 39.11
N SER A 89 -25.29 8.13 38.74
CA SER A 89 -26.50 7.32 38.91
C SER A 89 -26.84 7.05 40.39
N LEU A 90 -25.81 6.88 41.24
CA LEU A 90 -26.01 6.73 42.70
C LEU A 90 -26.50 8.03 43.35
N LEU A 91 -26.05 9.18 42.86
CA LEU A 91 -26.51 10.48 43.29
C LEU A 91 -27.92 10.83 42.79
N GLY A 92 -28.63 9.88 42.16
CA GLY A 92 -30.02 10.00 41.75
C GLY A 92 -30.23 10.73 40.41
N ILE A 93 -29.18 11.02 39.64
CA ILE A 93 -29.32 11.64 38.31
C ILE A 93 -29.94 10.63 37.34
N ARG A 94 -30.99 11.02 36.64
CA ARG A 94 -31.69 10.16 35.68
C ARG A 94 -30.79 9.78 34.53
N LYS A 95 -30.86 8.52 34.06
CA LYS A 95 -30.07 8.03 32.92
C LYS A 95 -30.17 8.92 31.67
N LYS A 96 -31.34 9.50 31.40
CA LYS A 96 -31.57 10.42 30.31
C LYS A 96 -30.70 11.69 30.42
N GLU A 97 -30.53 12.22 31.61
CA GLU A 97 -29.73 13.43 31.85
C GLU A 97 -28.23 13.16 31.77
N ILE A 98 -27.79 12.02 32.31
CA ILE A 98 -26.41 11.58 32.15
C ILE A 98 -26.10 11.33 30.66
N GLY A 99 -27.05 10.75 29.88
CA GLY A 99 -26.94 10.57 28.45
C GLY A 99 -26.77 11.86 27.68
N LYS A 100 -27.63 12.86 27.99
CA LYS A 100 -27.53 14.22 27.41
C LYS A 100 -26.19 14.88 27.73
N MET A 101 -25.71 14.76 28.98
CA MET A 101 -24.41 15.28 29.39
C MET A 101 -23.26 14.70 28.55
N LEU A 102 -23.22 13.38 28.37
CA LEU A 102 -22.22 12.73 27.53
C LEU A 102 -22.34 13.11 26.03
N PHE A 103 -23.56 13.33 25.55
CA PHE A 103 -23.79 13.84 24.20
C PHE A 103 -23.16 15.23 24.03
N TYR A 104 -23.43 16.16 24.94
CA TYR A 104 -22.87 17.52 24.90
C TYR A 104 -21.34 17.51 25.05
N GLU A 105 -20.79 16.65 25.90
CA GLU A 105 -19.33 16.52 26.05
C GLU A 105 -18.67 16.05 24.75
N ASN A 106 -19.18 14.99 24.15
CA ASN A 106 -18.65 14.47 22.89
C ASN A 106 -18.80 15.49 21.75
N MET A 107 -19.95 16.16 21.67
CA MET A 107 -20.22 17.19 20.67
C MET A 107 -19.27 18.37 20.79
N LEU A 108 -19.08 18.89 22.00
CA LEU A 108 -18.17 20.00 22.25
C LEU A 108 -16.72 19.65 21.93
N MET A 109 -16.26 18.49 22.39
CA MET A 109 -14.91 17.99 22.11
C MET A 109 -14.71 17.79 20.61
N GLY A 110 -15.71 17.24 19.93
CA GLY A 110 -15.68 17.01 18.49
C GLY A 110 -15.58 18.30 17.69
N LEU A 111 -16.43 19.29 18.00
CA LEU A 111 -16.42 20.60 17.32
C LEU A 111 -15.12 21.37 17.55
N LEU A 112 -14.61 21.36 18.79
CA LEU A 112 -13.30 21.96 19.09
C LEU A 112 -12.17 21.26 18.33
N SER A 113 -12.21 19.92 18.26
CA SER A 113 -11.24 19.14 17.48
C SER A 113 -11.33 19.48 16.00
N LEU A 114 -12.54 19.70 15.47
CA LEU A 114 -12.75 20.04 14.06
C LEU A 114 -12.10 21.39 13.71
N VAL A 115 -12.35 22.41 14.50
CA VAL A 115 -11.75 23.74 14.27
C VAL A 115 -10.23 23.67 14.36
N ILE A 116 -9.69 23.09 15.44
CA ILE A 116 -8.24 22.97 15.63
C ILE A 116 -7.62 22.10 14.53
N GLY A 117 -8.28 21.01 14.17
CA GLY A 117 -7.80 20.07 13.14
C GLY A 117 -7.72 20.73 11.76
N ILE A 118 -8.72 21.50 11.36
CA ILE A 118 -8.70 22.26 10.10
C ILE A 118 -7.58 23.31 10.11
N VAL A 119 -7.44 24.09 11.18
CA VAL A 119 -6.39 25.11 11.29
C VAL A 119 -4.99 24.47 11.21
N VAL A 120 -4.73 23.43 11.99
CA VAL A 120 -3.44 22.74 11.97
C VAL A 120 -3.19 22.05 10.63
N GLY A 121 -4.21 21.41 10.05
CA GLY A 121 -4.15 20.79 8.73
C GLY A 121 -3.85 21.78 7.62
N SER A 122 -4.44 22.99 7.66
CA SER A 122 -4.16 24.07 6.72
C SER A 122 -2.70 24.53 6.79
N LEU A 123 -2.13 24.65 7.99
CA LEU A 123 -0.73 25.01 8.17
C LEU A 123 0.23 23.93 7.62
N LEU A 124 -0.15 22.67 7.75
CA LEU A 124 0.65 21.54 7.28
C LEU A 124 0.47 21.23 5.77
N SER A 125 -0.63 21.68 5.16
CA SER A 125 -0.98 21.35 3.78
C SER A 125 0.12 21.73 2.78
N LYS A 126 0.75 22.89 2.93
CA LYS A 126 1.87 23.33 2.09
C LYS A 126 3.06 22.36 2.17
N SER A 127 3.44 21.92 3.36
CA SER A 127 4.57 21.00 3.55
C SER A 127 4.30 19.63 2.91
N PHE A 128 3.06 19.15 3.01
CA PHE A 128 2.67 17.90 2.37
C PHE A 128 2.55 18.04 0.86
N LEU A 129 2.09 19.19 0.35
CA LEU A 129 2.09 19.48 -1.09
C LEU A 129 3.51 19.52 -1.63
N GLN A 130 4.43 20.17 -0.94
CA GLN A 130 5.84 20.20 -1.33
C GLN A 130 6.46 18.81 -1.36
N LEU A 131 6.11 17.95 -0.39
CA LEU A 131 6.54 16.56 -0.37
C LEU A 131 5.98 15.78 -1.57
N LEU A 132 4.68 15.94 -1.88
CA LEU A 132 4.03 15.32 -3.03
C LEU A 132 4.72 15.74 -4.34
N VAL A 133 4.87 17.04 -4.57
CA VAL A 133 5.52 17.60 -5.76
C VAL A 133 6.95 17.09 -5.90
N SER A 134 7.68 16.97 -4.78
CA SER A 134 9.03 16.40 -4.78
C SER A 134 9.04 14.89 -5.12
N MET A 135 8.05 14.12 -4.66
CA MET A 135 7.94 12.68 -4.98
C MET A 135 7.51 12.42 -6.42
N MET A 136 6.72 13.31 -6.99
CA MET A 136 6.33 13.29 -8.41
C MET A 136 7.40 13.93 -9.32
N GLU A 137 8.46 14.48 -8.73
CA GLU A 137 9.52 15.24 -9.41
C GLU A 137 8.98 16.39 -10.29
N LEU A 138 7.82 16.93 -9.96
CA LEU A 138 7.25 18.07 -10.66
C LEU A 138 8.08 19.32 -10.37
N GLY A 139 8.56 19.99 -11.41
CA GLY A 139 9.33 21.25 -11.29
C GLY A 139 8.48 22.49 -10.96
N VAL A 140 7.40 22.35 -10.19
CA VAL A 140 6.42 23.39 -9.90
C VAL A 140 6.73 24.09 -8.59
N ASN A 141 6.64 25.43 -8.58
CA ASN A 141 6.75 26.22 -7.36
C ASN A 141 5.47 26.13 -6.53
N VAL A 142 5.56 25.58 -5.32
CA VAL A 142 4.42 25.38 -4.45
C VAL A 142 4.01 26.66 -3.75
N HIS A 143 2.80 27.13 -4.00
CA HIS A 143 2.17 28.25 -3.30
C HIS A 143 1.24 27.75 -2.19
N PHE A 144 1.10 28.57 -1.13
CA PHE A 144 0.17 28.25 -0.04
C PHE A 144 -1.25 28.55 -0.50
N GLU A 145 -2.08 27.52 -0.52
CA GLU A 145 -3.49 27.60 -0.86
C GLU A 145 -4.30 26.78 0.17
N VAL A 146 -5.45 27.30 0.58
CA VAL A 146 -6.41 26.57 1.42
C VAL A 146 -7.72 26.45 0.65
N PRO A 147 -7.95 25.32 -0.02
CA PRO A 147 -9.15 25.13 -0.81
C PRO A 147 -10.40 25.10 0.05
N ILE A 148 -11.39 25.95 -0.23
CA ILE A 148 -12.67 26.01 0.48
C ILE A 148 -13.41 24.67 0.37
N GLY A 149 -13.33 23.99 -0.77
CA GLY A 149 -13.89 22.66 -0.96
C GLY A 149 -13.39 21.63 0.06
N ALA A 150 -12.10 21.65 0.40
CA ALA A 150 -11.53 20.78 1.43
C ALA A 150 -12.08 21.07 2.84
N ILE A 151 -12.32 22.37 3.17
CA ILE A 151 -12.92 22.77 4.44
C ILE A 151 -14.35 22.24 4.55
N ILE A 152 -15.16 22.45 3.51
CA ILE A 152 -16.58 22.04 3.48
C ILE A 152 -16.69 20.52 3.57
N ASP A 153 -15.93 19.78 2.75
CA ASP A 153 -15.95 18.31 2.74
C ASP A 153 -15.54 17.76 4.12
N THR A 154 -14.43 18.24 4.68
CA THR A 154 -13.98 17.85 6.03
C THR A 154 -15.01 18.19 7.10
N ALA A 155 -15.59 19.37 7.07
CA ALA A 155 -16.59 19.79 8.05
C ALA A 155 -17.83 18.91 7.96
N CYS A 156 -18.37 18.64 6.78
CA CYS A 156 -19.53 17.77 6.57
C CYS A 156 -19.27 16.35 7.08
N MET A 157 -18.16 15.74 6.67
CA MET A 157 -17.85 14.35 7.04
C MET A 157 -17.61 14.20 8.54
N PHE A 158 -16.86 15.11 9.15
CA PHE A 158 -16.59 15.01 10.58
C PHE A 158 -17.80 15.42 11.43
N CYS A 159 -18.65 16.33 10.99
CA CYS A 159 -19.93 16.59 11.66
C CYS A 159 -20.80 15.32 11.75
N LEU A 160 -20.87 14.53 10.68
CA LEU A 160 -21.58 13.24 10.69
C LEU A 160 -20.96 12.24 11.69
N ILE A 161 -19.62 12.12 11.70
CA ILE A 161 -18.92 11.24 12.64
C ILE A 161 -19.09 11.69 14.09
N ILE A 162 -19.02 13.01 14.36
CA ILE A 162 -19.21 13.60 15.68
C ILE A 162 -20.65 13.38 16.16
N LEU A 163 -21.64 13.59 15.32
CA LEU A 163 -23.04 13.31 15.63
C LEU A 163 -23.26 11.84 15.98
N TYR A 164 -22.74 10.94 15.14
CA TYR A 164 -22.84 9.49 15.37
C TYR A 164 -22.19 9.07 16.70
N THR A 165 -20.97 9.54 16.97
CA THR A 165 -20.24 9.19 18.21
C THR A 165 -20.89 9.80 19.44
N SER A 166 -21.45 11.01 19.34
CA SER A 166 -22.20 11.66 20.42
C SER A 166 -23.49 10.92 20.72
N PHE A 167 -24.24 10.51 19.69
CA PHE A 167 -25.44 9.68 19.84
C PHE A 167 -25.12 8.30 20.41
N LYS A 168 -24.04 7.68 19.99
CA LYS A 168 -23.56 6.42 20.54
C LYS A 168 -23.22 6.55 22.03
N GLY A 169 -22.56 7.64 22.44
CA GLY A 169 -22.28 7.97 23.83
C GLY A 169 -23.57 8.11 24.67
N TYR A 170 -24.58 8.81 24.14
CA TYR A 170 -25.90 8.90 24.75
C TYR A 170 -26.55 7.52 24.96
N ARG A 171 -26.50 6.65 23.95
CA ARG A 171 -27.18 5.33 23.96
C ARG A 171 -26.48 4.30 24.86
N VAL A 172 -25.17 4.42 25.06
CA VAL A 172 -24.37 3.46 25.85
C VAL A 172 -24.85 3.37 27.31
N ILE A 173 -25.34 4.49 27.91
CA ILE A 173 -25.82 4.52 29.29
C ILE A 173 -26.99 3.56 29.54
N TYR A 174 -27.85 3.39 28.56
CA TYR A 174 -29.00 2.47 28.70
C TYR A 174 -28.61 0.99 28.74
N ARG A 175 -27.41 0.66 28.26
CA ARG A 175 -26.87 -0.71 28.24
C ARG A 175 -26.18 -1.10 29.56
N PHE A 176 -25.80 -0.13 30.41
CA PHE A 176 -25.14 -0.44 31.67
C PHE A 176 -26.15 -0.70 32.78
N LYS A 177 -26.04 -1.87 33.43
CA LYS A 177 -26.69 -2.14 34.71
C LYS A 177 -25.86 -1.51 35.83
N LEU A 178 -26.54 -0.87 36.80
CA LEU A 178 -25.87 -0.16 37.90
C LEU A 178 -24.88 -1.08 38.65
N ILE A 179 -25.25 -2.33 38.84
CA ILE A 179 -24.44 -3.33 39.53
C ILE A 179 -23.18 -3.72 38.76
N GLU A 180 -23.22 -3.68 37.41
CA GLU A 180 -22.08 -3.95 36.54
C GLU A 180 -21.04 -2.82 36.57
N LEU A 181 -21.47 -1.58 36.86
CA LEU A 181 -20.59 -0.40 36.96
C LEU A 181 -19.65 -0.49 38.18
N PHE A 182 -20.10 -1.15 39.26
CA PHE A 182 -19.31 -1.33 40.49
C PHE A 182 -18.58 -2.68 40.55
N ARG A 183 -19.12 -3.72 39.90
CA ARG A 183 -18.47 -5.05 39.86
C ARG A 183 -17.44 -5.20 38.77
N ALA A 184 -17.37 -4.27 37.80
CA ALA A 184 -16.49 -4.37 36.64
C ALA A 184 -14.99 -4.54 37.00
N ASP A 185 -14.55 -4.09 38.16
CA ASP A 185 -13.18 -4.24 38.64
C ASP A 185 -12.94 -5.57 39.38
N ASN A 186 -13.99 -6.22 39.88
CA ASN A 186 -13.90 -7.44 40.75
C ASN A 186 -14.28 -8.72 40.01
N GLU A 187 -14.87 -8.66 38.81
CA GLU A 187 -15.09 -9.87 38.02
C GLU A 187 -13.76 -10.37 37.45
N GLY A 188 -13.21 -11.43 38.04
CA GLY A 188 -12.06 -12.14 37.50
C GLY A 188 -12.34 -12.61 36.07
N GLU A 189 -11.43 -12.34 35.15
CA GLU A 189 -11.55 -12.82 33.77
C GLU A 189 -11.63 -14.36 33.77
N LYS A 190 -12.70 -14.92 33.21
CA LYS A 190 -12.89 -16.37 33.09
C LYS A 190 -11.80 -16.97 32.20
N MET A 191 -11.25 -18.10 32.63
CA MET A 191 -10.23 -18.82 31.86
C MET A 191 -10.70 -19.09 30.43
N PRO A 192 -9.91 -18.77 29.40
CA PRO A 192 -10.32 -18.96 28.01
C PRO A 192 -10.48 -20.45 27.69
N LYS A 193 -11.57 -20.77 26.98
CA LYS A 193 -11.74 -22.12 26.39
C LYS A 193 -10.73 -22.26 25.25
N ASP A 194 -10.04 -23.36 25.18
CA ASP A 194 -9.17 -23.74 24.07
C ASP A 194 -9.84 -24.81 23.22
N SER A 195 -9.58 -24.73 21.92
CA SER A 195 -9.95 -25.78 20.97
C SER A 195 -8.75 -26.05 20.09
N LYS A 196 -8.18 -27.23 20.19
CA LYS A 196 -7.06 -27.66 19.34
C LYS A 196 -7.45 -27.65 17.85
N LEU A 197 -8.67 -28.07 17.56
CA LEU A 197 -9.20 -28.14 16.20
C LEU A 197 -9.28 -26.75 15.58
N VAL A 198 -9.86 -25.76 16.29
CA VAL A 198 -9.96 -24.39 15.79
C VAL A 198 -8.58 -23.72 15.67
N ALA A 199 -7.64 -24.05 16.57
CA ALA A 199 -6.26 -23.59 16.47
C ALA A 199 -5.56 -24.11 15.20
N ILE A 200 -5.79 -25.37 14.82
CA ILE A 200 -5.27 -25.95 13.57
C ILE A 200 -5.95 -25.29 12.36
N ILE A 201 -7.29 -25.18 12.38
CA ILE A 201 -8.05 -24.52 11.30
C ILE A 201 -7.55 -23.09 11.06
N SER A 202 -7.20 -22.34 12.11
CA SER A 202 -6.70 -20.98 11.95
C SER A 202 -5.40 -20.90 11.14
N ILE A 203 -4.47 -21.83 11.39
CA ILE A 203 -3.22 -21.93 10.62
C ILE A 203 -3.48 -22.39 9.19
N LEU A 204 -4.39 -23.37 9.02
CA LEU A 204 -4.74 -23.86 7.68
C LEU A 204 -5.38 -22.75 6.84
N LEU A 205 -6.30 -21.95 7.39
CA LEU A 205 -6.91 -20.82 6.69
C LEU A 205 -5.88 -19.78 6.25
N MET A 206 -4.96 -19.40 7.14
CA MET A 206 -3.87 -18.48 6.77
C MET A 206 -2.97 -19.11 5.70
N GLY A 207 -2.62 -20.39 5.84
CA GLY A 207 -1.80 -21.12 4.87
C GLY A 207 -2.44 -21.23 3.49
N ILE A 208 -3.75 -21.49 3.44
CA ILE A 208 -4.53 -21.51 2.19
C ILE A 208 -4.51 -20.12 1.53
N GLY A 209 -4.76 -19.05 2.31
CA GLY A 209 -4.67 -17.68 1.79
C GLY A 209 -3.29 -17.36 1.20
N TYR A 210 -2.21 -17.75 1.86
CA TYR A 210 -0.85 -17.56 1.37
C TYR A 210 -0.57 -18.39 0.12
N MET A 211 -0.99 -19.65 0.11
CA MET A 211 -0.82 -20.53 -1.06
C MET A 211 -1.56 -19.97 -2.28
N LEU A 212 -2.84 -19.58 -2.11
CA LEU A 212 -3.63 -18.99 -3.20
C LEU A 212 -3.00 -17.69 -3.73
N SER A 213 -2.47 -16.84 -2.85
CA SER A 213 -1.81 -15.60 -3.24
C SER A 213 -0.57 -15.84 -4.13
N VAL A 214 0.20 -16.90 -3.87
CA VAL A 214 1.44 -17.14 -4.60
C VAL A 214 1.22 -17.99 -5.86
N THR A 215 0.29 -18.96 -5.81
CA THR A 215 0.18 -19.97 -6.88
C THR A 215 -0.94 -19.69 -7.89
N LYS A 216 -2.04 -19.05 -7.44
CA LYS A 216 -3.24 -18.92 -8.27
C LYS A 216 -3.50 -17.52 -8.82
N ILE A 217 -2.92 -16.50 -8.21
CA ILE A 217 -3.23 -15.10 -8.58
C ILE A 217 -2.77 -14.74 -9.99
N LYS A 218 -1.72 -15.42 -10.50
CA LYS A 218 -1.21 -15.22 -11.85
C LYS A 218 -2.03 -15.93 -12.94
N ASP A 219 -2.72 -17.03 -12.58
CA ASP A 219 -3.40 -17.91 -13.52
C ASP A 219 -4.90 -17.60 -13.65
N VAL A 220 -5.38 -16.52 -13.00
CA VAL A 220 -6.81 -16.19 -12.92
C VAL A 220 -7.16 -15.11 -13.93
N ASP A 221 -8.23 -15.37 -14.70
CA ASP A 221 -8.84 -14.41 -15.63
C ASP A 221 -9.30 -13.13 -14.91
N SER A 222 -9.39 -12.04 -15.67
CA SER A 222 -9.80 -10.72 -15.15
C SER A 222 -11.12 -10.77 -14.37
N ASP A 223 -12.08 -11.56 -14.84
CA ASP A 223 -13.41 -11.68 -14.23
C ASP A 223 -13.39 -12.35 -12.85
N ASN A 224 -12.47 -13.29 -12.65
CA ASN A 224 -12.31 -14.02 -11.39
C ASN A 224 -11.27 -13.43 -10.44
N PHE A 225 -10.49 -12.44 -10.88
CA PHE A 225 -9.42 -11.84 -10.09
C PHE A 225 -9.93 -11.19 -8.79
N MET A 226 -11.02 -10.44 -8.87
CA MET A 226 -11.63 -9.78 -7.69
C MET A 226 -12.15 -10.81 -6.69
N SER A 227 -12.81 -11.87 -7.15
CA SER A 227 -13.36 -12.92 -6.29
C SER A 227 -12.28 -13.73 -5.59
N LEU A 228 -11.17 -14.04 -6.30
CA LEU A 228 -10.01 -14.70 -5.70
C LEU A 228 -9.33 -13.83 -4.67
N THR A 229 -9.08 -12.54 -4.99
CA THR A 229 -8.46 -11.59 -4.07
C THR A 229 -9.29 -11.41 -2.80
N LEU A 230 -10.61 -11.31 -2.93
CA LEU A 230 -11.52 -11.25 -1.78
C LEU A 230 -11.48 -12.54 -0.94
N SER A 231 -11.40 -13.70 -1.58
CA SER A 231 -11.28 -15.00 -0.89
C SER A 231 -9.97 -15.11 -0.12
N ILE A 232 -8.84 -14.68 -0.68
CA ILE A 232 -7.54 -14.60 -0.01
C ILE A 232 -7.63 -13.68 1.21
N LEU A 233 -8.22 -12.50 1.05
CA LEU A 233 -8.40 -11.53 2.12
C LEU A 233 -9.27 -12.10 3.25
N LEU A 234 -10.40 -12.70 2.93
CA LEU A 234 -11.29 -13.31 3.92
C LEU A 234 -10.62 -14.46 4.67
N ALA A 235 -9.93 -15.36 3.97
CA ALA A 235 -9.23 -16.49 4.58
C ALA A 235 -8.12 -16.01 5.53
N THR A 236 -7.31 -15.04 5.12
CA THR A 236 -6.20 -14.51 5.94
C THR A 236 -6.72 -13.72 7.15
N VAL A 237 -7.73 -12.87 6.99
CA VAL A 237 -8.31 -12.08 8.08
C VAL A 237 -9.02 -12.98 9.09
N LEU A 238 -9.92 -13.87 8.63
CA LEU A 238 -10.61 -14.81 9.53
C LEU A 238 -9.60 -15.74 10.23
N GLY A 239 -8.64 -16.29 9.49
CA GLY A 239 -7.56 -17.10 10.04
C GLY A 239 -6.80 -16.36 11.14
N THR A 240 -6.49 -15.08 10.95
CA THR A 240 -5.81 -14.24 11.94
C THR A 240 -6.64 -14.04 13.21
N TYR A 241 -7.93 -13.74 13.08
CA TYR A 241 -8.80 -13.62 14.26
C TYR A 241 -8.89 -14.94 15.04
N LEU A 242 -9.05 -16.06 14.35
CA LEU A 242 -9.07 -17.39 14.98
C LEU A 242 -7.71 -17.74 15.60
N PHE A 243 -6.61 -17.38 14.96
CA PHE A 243 -5.25 -17.56 15.47
C PHE A 243 -5.06 -16.87 16.83
N PHE A 244 -5.41 -15.60 16.93
CA PHE A 244 -5.29 -14.87 18.20
C PHE A 244 -6.28 -15.36 19.26
N MET A 245 -7.47 -15.82 18.87
CA MET A 245 -8.48 -16.31 19.83
C MET A 245 -8.18 -17.71 20.37
N PHE A 246 -7.60 -18.61 19.58
CA PHE A 246 -7.45 -20.02 19.94
C PHE A 246 -6.02 -20.51 19.96
N PHE A 247 -5.22 -20.22 18.92
CA PHE A 247 -3.84 -20.71 18.83
C PHE A 247 -2.93 -20.09 19.90
N THR A 248 -3.03 -18.78 20.15
CA THR A 248 -2.25 -18.12 21.19
C THR A 248 -2.61 -18.62 22.58
N VAL A 249 -3.90 -18.90 22.83
CA VAL A 249 -4.37 -19.52 24.09
C VAL A 249 -3.79 -20.92 24.25
N PHE A 250 -3.85 -21.74 23.20
CA PHE A 250 -3.28 -23.08 23.18
C PHE A 250 -1.78 -23.08 23.50
N GLY A 251 -1.02 -22.18 22.84
CA GLY A 251 0.41 -22.00 23.07
C GLY A 251 0.74 -21.62 24.51
N LEU A 252 0.04 -20.63 25.07
CA LEU A 252 0.23 -20.20 26.47
C LEU A 252 -0.13 -21.29 27.49
N LYS A 253 -1.19 -22.08 27.27
CA LYS A 253 -1.52 -23.22 28.12
C LYS A 253 -0.42 -24.29 28.07
N ARG A 254 0.16 -24.54 26.90
CA ARG A 254 1.26 -25.50 26.75
C ARG A 254 2.53 -25.02 27.48
N VAL A 255 2.83 -23.70 27.46
CA VAL A 255 3.92 -23.13 28.28
C VAL A 255 3.65 -23.26 29.76
N ARG A 256 2.41 -23.01 30.22
CA ARG A 256 2.01 -23.20 31.63
C ARG A 256 2.17 -24.63 32.11
N ASN A 257 1.85 -25.62 31.26
CA ASN A 257 1.93 -27.04 31.62
C ASN A 257 3.38 -27.55 31.78
N LYS A 258 4.39 -26.81 31.26
CA LYS A 258 5.81 -27.09 31.50
C LYS A 258 6.22 -26.57 32.88
N LYS A 259 6.01 -27.36 33.92
CA LYS A 259 6.20 -27.00 35.36
C LYS A 259 7.57 -26.35 35.63
N SER A 260 8.67 -26.88 35.08
CA SER A 260 10.03 -26.37 35.30
C SER A 260 10.24 -24.90 34.81
N LYS A 261 9.56 -24.51 33.72
CA LYS A 261 9.60 -23.14 33.23
C LYS A 261 8.56 -22.22 33.86
N PHE A 262 7.40 -22.77 34.25
CA PHE A 262 6.29 -22.00 34.80
C PHE A 262 6.59 -21.50 36.22
N TYR A 263 7.11 -22.39 37.10
CA TYR A 263 7.37 -22.07 38.51
C TYR A 263 8.69 -21.32 38.76
N ASN A 264 9.32 -20.76 37.72
CA ASN A 264 10.57 -20.03 37.87
C ASN A 264 10.31 -18.52 38.10
N GLY A 265 10.36 -18.10 39.38
CA GLY A 265 10.28 -16.69 39.81
C GLY A 265 9.07 -15.94 39.25
N MET A 266 9.29 -14.74 38.69
CA MET A 266 8.21 -13.90 38.12
C MET A 266 7.54 -14.48 36.87
N GLN A 267 7.97 -15.63 36.34
CA GLN A 267 7.32 -16.23 35.16
C GLN A 267 5.91 -16.73 35.46
N ILE A 268 5.65 -17.17 36.69
CA ILE A 268 4.32 -17.57 37.13
C ILE A 268 3.33 -16.41 37.02
N VAL A 269 3.72 -15.22 37.45
CA VAL A 269 2.90 -13.98 37.35
C VAL A 269 2.69 -13.61 35.90
N THR A 270 3.78 -13.54 35.13
CA THR A 270 3.75 -13.12 33.71
C THR A 270 2.88 -14.02 32.85
N THR A 271 3.07 -15.34 32.94
CA THR A 271 2.33 -16.33 32.13
C THR A 271 0.86 -16.41 32.53
N SER A 272 0.57 -16.35 33.83
CA SER A 272 -0.81 -16.37 34.34
C SER A 272 -1.56 -15.10 33.89
N GLN A 273 -0.96 -13.92 34.05
CA GLN A 273 -1.58 -12.66 33.60
C GLN A 273 -1.83 -12.67 32.09
N LEU A 274 -0.86 -13.11 31.27
CA LEU A 274 -1.05 -13.25 29.82
C LEU A 274 -2.19 -14.21 29.50
N LEU A 275 -2.25 -15.38 30.13
CA LEU A 275 -3.24 -16.40 29.83
C LEU A 275 -4.68 -15.93 30.13
N TYR A 276 -4.89 -15.25 31.24
CA TYR A 276 -6.23 -14.72 31.58
C TYR A 276 -6.64 -13.55 30.68
N ARG A 277 -5.70 -12.70 30.29
CA ARG A 277 -5.96 -11.51 29.48
C ARG A 277 -6.04 -11.74 27.98
N ILE A 278 -5.43 -12.82 27.50
CA ILE A 278 -5.35 -13.06 26.06
C ILE A 278 -6.72 -13.09 25.40
N LYS A 279 -7.74 -13.61 26.08
CA LYS A 279 -9.12 -13.65 25.54
C LYS A 279 -9.69 -12.24 25.36
N GLY A 280 -9.50 -11.36 26.35
CA GLY A 280 -9.92 -9.95 26.26
C GLY A 280 -9.13 -9.16 25.22
N ASN A 281 -7.89 -9.58 24.95
CA ASN A 281 -6.98 -8.89 24.04
C ASN A 281 -6.95 -9.49 22.62
N ALA A 282 -7.41 -10.74 22.44
CA ALA A 282 -7.29 -11.46 21.17
C ALA A 282 -7.82 -10.67 19.97
N LYS A 283 -9.01 -10.06 20.09
CA LYS A 283 -9.59 -9.24 19.03
C LYS A 283 -8.71 -8.02 18.71
N SER A 284 -8.20 -7.33 19.73
CA SER A 284 -7.32 -6.17 19.53
C SER A 284 -5.99 -6.59 18.89
N LEU A 285 -5.40 -7.71 19.32
CA LEU A 285 -4.16 -8.23 18.75
C LEU A 285 -4.34 -8.63 17.27
N ALA A 286 -5.46 -9.28 16.95
CA ALA A 286 -5.81 -9.61 15.56
C ALA A 286 -5.97 -8.34 14.71
N THR A 287 -6.71 -7.34 15.21
CA THR A 287 -6.87 -6.05 14.51
C THR A 287 -5.52 -5.36 14.29
N ILE A 288 -4.63 -5.37 15.28
CA ILE A 288 -3.28 -4.82 15.17
C ILE A 288 -2.48 -5.55 14.09
N ALA A 289 -2.52 -6.89 14.05
CA ALA A 289 -1.82 -7.68 13.06
C ALA A 289 -2.33 -7.37 11.63
N VAL A 290 -3.66 -7.30 11.46
CA VAL A 290 -4.28 -6.95 10.17
C VAL A 290 -3.92 -5.51 9.76
N LEU A 291 -4.01 -4.54 10.66
CA LEU A 291 -3.61 -3.15 10.37
C LEU A 291 -2.12 -3.04 10.04
N SER A 292 -1.26 -3.77 10.74
CA SER A 292 0.18 -3.84 10.41
C SER A 292 0.41 -4.42 9.02
N ALA A 293 -0.32 -5.48 8.66
CA ALA A 293 -0.26 -6.08 7.32
C ALA A 293 -0.70 -5.10 6.23
N VAL A 294 -1.84 -4.43 6.43
CA VAL A 294 -2.36 -3.42 5.49
C VAL A 294 -1.35 -2.27 5.31
N THR A 295 -0.79 -1.77 6.43
CA THR A 295 0.23 -0.72 6.40
C THR A 295 1.45 -1.15 5.59
N LEU A 296 2.02 -2.31 5.93
CA LEU A 296 3.23 -2.82 5.27
C LEU A 296 2.99 -3.16 3.80
N THR A 297 1.81 -3.67 3.46
CA THR A 297 1.45 -3.94 2.06
C THR A 297 1.27 -2.65 1.28
N ALA A 298 0.54 -1.66 1.82
CA ALA A 298 0.33 -0.37 1.16
C ALA A 298 1.66 0.37 0.93
N VAL A 299 2.48 0.53 1.98
CA VAL A 299 3.79 1.17 1.88
C VAL A 299 4.72 0.36 0.98
N GLY A 300 4.76 -0.97 1.19
CA GLY A 300 5.62 -1.86 0.41
C GLY A 300 5.29 -1.83 -1.09
N THR A 301 4.01 -1.90 -1.47
CA THR A 301 3.58 -1.75 -2.87
C THR A 301 3.98 -0.40 -3.44
N SER A 302 3.69 0.68 -2.71
CA SER A 302 3.96 2.05 -3.17
C SER A 302 5.45 2.31 -3.40
N VAL A 303 6.30 1.91 -2.45
CA VAL A 303 7.76 2.04 -2.59
C VAL A 303 8.28 1.13 -3.71
N THR A 304 7.72 -0.08 -3.85
CA THR A 304 8.08 -1.01 -4.93
C THR A 304 7.77 -0.43 -6.30
N THR A 305 6.59 0.17 -6.48
CA THR A 305 6.19 0.80 -7.76
C THR A 305 7.14 1.93 -8.13
N TYR A 306 7.44 2.82 -7.20
CA TYR A 306 8.36 3.93 -7.43
C TYR A 306 9.79 3.45 -7.74
N TYR A 307 10.29 2.47 -6.97
CA TYR A 307 11.63 1.89 -7.17
C TYR A 307 11.79 1.27 -8.55
N ASN A 308 10.74 0.64 -9.07
CA ASN A 308 10.78 -0.03 -10.36
C ASN A 308 10.40 0.88 -11.56
N ALA A 309 10.00 2.14 -11.34
CA ALA A 309 9.50 3.02 -12.40
C ALA A 309 10.47 3.14 -13.59
N TYR A 310 11.76 3.36 -13.32
CA TYR A 310 12.78 3.42 -14.35
C TYR A 310 12.94 2.12 -15.14
N MET A 311 13.01 0.98 -14.42
CA MET A 311 13.16 -0.33 -15.07
C MET A 311 11.95 -0.68 -15.92
N GLN A 312 10.76 -0.24 -15.50
CA GLN A 312 9.54 -0.42 -16.29
C GLN A 312 9.57 0.46 -17.54
N ALA A 313 9.94 1.74 -17.43
CA ALA A 313 10.09 2.61 -18.60
C ALA A 313 11.09 2.01 -19.61
N LYS A 314 12.26 1.53 -19.16
CA LYS A 314 13.24 0.85 -20.01
C LYS A 314 12.74 -0.45 -20.64
N LYS A 315 11.80 -1.13 -20.00
CA LYS A 315 11.19 -2.35 -20.54
C LYS A 315 10.26 -2.05 -21.74
N TYR A 316 9.55 -0.91 -21.67
CA TYR A 316 8.67 -0.43 -22.73
C TYR A 316 9.45 0.34 -23.82
N MET A 317 10.35 1.21 -23.40
CA MET A 317 11.17 2.08 -24.26
C MET A 317 12.65 1.83 -23.97
N PRO A 318 13.25 0.78 -24.60
CA PRO A 318 14.65 0.43 -24.36
C PRO A 318 15.64 1.47 -24.86
N ILE A 319 15.22 2.33 -25.82
CA ILE A 319 16.03 3.31 -26.52
C ILE A 319 15.56 4.72 -26.14
N SER A 320 16.47 5.67 -26.05
CA SER A 320 16.12 7.03 -25.62
C SER A 320 15.15 7.72 -26.58
N TYR A 321 15.41 7.60 -27.89
CA TYR A 321 14.57 8.16 -28.95
C TYR A 321 14.51 7.25 -30.15
N SER A 322 13.34 7.09 -30.76
CA SER A 322 13.15 6.39 -32.02
C SER A 322 12.20 7.17 -32.92
N TYR A 323 12.53 7.28 -34.20
CA TYR A 323 11.63 7.88 -35.18
C TYR A 323 11.75 7.20 -36.55
N GLU A 324 10.68 7.25 -37.33
CA GLU A 324 10.65 6.69 -38.68
C GLU A 324 11.31 7.65 -39.69
N LYS A 325 12.29 7.17 -40.44
CA LYS A 325 13.00 7.95 -41.47
C LYS A 325 12.16 8.02 -42.75
N LYS A 326 11.48 9.14 -42.96
CA LYS A 326 10.70 9.42 -44.18
C LYS A 326 11.24 10.60 -44.97
N ASP A 327 11.86 11.60 -44.30
CA ASP A 327 12.29 12.86 -44.90
C ASP A 327 13.69 13.25 -44.43
N ALA A 328 14.62 13.34 -45.38
CA ALA A 328 15.99 13.82 -45.15
C ALA A 328 16.09 15.24 -44.59
N HIS A 329 15.02 16.06 -44.69
CA HIS A 329 14.98 17.38 -44.07
C HIS A 329 14.76 17.26 -42.55
N VAL A 330 13.90 16.33 -42.12
CA VAL A 330 13.69 16.03 -40.70
C VAL A 330 15.00 15.48 -40.09
N ASP A 331 15.67 14.55 -40.76
CA ASP A 331 16.95 13.98 -40.28
C ASP A 331 18.00 15.07 -40.01
N ARG A 332 18.16 16.03 -40.93
CA ARG A 332 19.11 17.14 -40.72
C ARG A 332 18.75 18.05 -39.56
N LYS A 333 17.45 18.29 -39.32
CA LYS A 333 17.00 19.07 -38.17
C LYS A 333 17.23 18.32 -36.87
N VAL A 334 16.98 17.00 -36.83
CA VAL A 334 17.25 16.14 -35.67
C VAL A 334 18.73 16.19 -35.31
N GLU A 335 19.63 16.05 -36.30
CA GLU A 335 21.08 16.14 -36.06
C GLU A 335 21.50 17.52 -35.54
N ALA A 336 20.88 18.61 -36.03
CA ALA A 336 21.14 19.95 -35.51
C ALA A 336 20.74 20.09 -34.03
N VAL A 337 19.56 19.55 -33.64
CA VAL A 337 19.09 19.55 -32.24
C VAL A 337 19.99 18.69 -31.35
N LEU A 338 20.40 17.52 -31.80
CA LEU A 338 21.31 16.65 -31.06
C LEU A 338 22.67 17.30 -30.79
N ASN A 339 23.21 18.00 -31.81
CA ASN A 339 24.48 18.73 -31.68
C ASN A 339 24.36 19.91 -30.71
N GLU A 340 23.23 20.64 -30.73
CA GLU A 340 22.97 21.78 -29.82
C GLU A 340 22.92 21.33 -28.35
N GLU A 341 22.31 20.18 -28.05
CA GLU A 341 22.15 19.65 -26.70
C GLU A 341 23.26 18.65 -26.27
N SER A 342 24.29 18.47 -27.09
CA SER A 342 25.36 17.48 -26.89
C SER A 342 26.15 17.64 -25.59
N GLU A 343 26.23 18.86 -25.02
CA GLU A 343 26.91 19.10 -23.73
C GLU A 343 26.15 18.44 -22.56
N LYS A 344 24.82 18.34 -22.64
CA LYS A 344 23.98 17.79 -21.59
C LYS A 344 23.58 16.34 -21.85
N ASN A 345 23.24 16.04 -23.09
CA ASN A 345 22.74 14.76 -23.55
C ASN A 345 23.61 14.24 -24.70
N GLU A 346 24.85 13.83 -24.39
CA GLU A 346 25.79 13.24 -25.36
C GLU A 346 25.18 11.99 -26.00
N VAL A 347 25.21 11.89 -27.33
CA VAL A 347 24.76 10.69 -28.04
C VAL A 347 25.77 9.56 -27.83
N ILE A 348 25.29 8.45 -27.27
CA ILE A 348 26.10 7.24 -26.99
C ILE A 348 26.09 6.31 -28.19
N HIS A 349 24.89 6.05 -28.71
CA HIS A 349 24.66 5.16 -29.87
C HIS A 349 23.63 5.76 -30.78
N GLN A 350 23.89 5.61 -32.08
CA GLN A 350 22.96 5.98 -33.14
C GLN A 350 23.03 4.92 -34.23
N TYR A 351 21.88 4.35 -34.57
CA TYR A 351 21.81 3.28 -35.58
C TYR A 351 20.43 3.23 -36.24
N GLU A 352 20.45 2.77 -37.48
CA GLU A 352 19.24 2.53 -38.27
C GLU A 352 18.82 1.05 -38.14
N LEU A 353 17.52 0.86 -38.03
CA LEU A 353 16.92 -0.46 -38.01
C LEU A 353 15.85 -0.54 -39.08
N GLU A 354 16.01 -1.49 -39.98
CA GLU A 354 15.01 -1.76 -41.01
C GLU A 354 14.10 -2.90 -40.56
N THR A 355 12.80 -2.69 -40.58
CA THR A 355 11.77 -3.65 -40.19
C THR A 355 10.68 -3.75 -41.23
N VAL A 356 9.88 -4.83 -41.17
CA VAL A 356 8.75 -5.05 -42.07
C VAL A 356 7.49 -5.25 -41.24
N LYS A 357 6.48 -4.42 -41.46
CA LYS A 357 5.20 -4.47 -40.75
C LYS A 357 4.25 -5.44 -41.46
N VAL A 358 3.81 -6.48 -40.77
CA VAL A 358 2.89 -7.51 -41.27
C VAL A 358 1.78 -7.80 -40.26
N ILE A 359 0.71 -8.40 -40.73
CA ILE A 359 -0.29 -8.99 -39.84
C ILE A 359 0.07 -10.45 -39.63
N GLY A 360 0.55 -10.79 -38.44
CA GLY A 360 0.89 -12.16 -38.07
C GLY A 360 -0.36 -12.92 -37.60
N GLU A 361 -0.53 -14.15 -38.11
CA GLU A 361 -1.59 -15.07 -37.65
C GLU A 361 -1.01 -16.16 -36.75
N PHE A 362 -1.59 -16.30 -35.55
CA PHE A 362 -1.14 -17.23 -34.51
C PHE A 362 -2.30 -18.19 -34.16
N GLY A 363 -2.62 -19.09 -35.10
CA GLY A 363 -3.85 -19.90 -35.10
C GLY A 363 -4.04 -20.83 -33.89
N ASP A 364 -2.97 -21.26 -33.23
CA ASP A 364 -3.01 -22.18 -32.09
C ASP A 364 -3.04 -21.47 -30.72
N VAL A 365 -3.21 -20.16 -30.70
CA VAL A 365 -3.28 -19.41 -29.46
C VAL A 365 -4.63 -19.61 -28.81
N VAL A 366 -4.66 -20.36 -27.70
CA VAL A 366 -5.84 -20.55 -26.87
C VAL A 366 -6.05 -19.29 -26.03
N SER A 367 -6.78 -18.33 -26.56
CA SER A 367 -7.20 -17.12 -25.85
C SER A 367 -8.64 -16.82 -26.18
N ASN A 368 -9.38 -16.35 -25.17
CA ASN A 368 -10.73 -15.81 -25.35
C ASN A 368 -10.73 -14.42 -26.05
N LYS A 369 -9.56 -13.91 -26.41
CA LYS A 369 -9.35 -12.64 -27.10
C LYS A 369 -8.92 -12.92 -28.53
N ASP A 370 -9.80 -12.67 -29.48
CA ASP A 370 -9.52 -12.85 -30.92
C ASP A 370 -8.36 -11.94 -31.39
N ASP A 371 -8.11 -10.83 -30.70
CA ASP A 371 -7.01 -9.89 -30.97
C ASP A 371 -5.61 -10.53 -30.86
N LEU A 372 -5.47 -11.66 -30.17
CA LEU A 372 -4.18 -12.36 -30.05
C LEU A 372 -3.93 -13.36 -31.18
N LYS A 373 -4.95 -13.73 -31.93
CA LYS A 373 -4.84 -14.65 -33.06
C LYS A 373 -4.34 -13.98 -34.33
N SER A 374 -4.71 -12.70 -34.52
CA SER A 374 -4.29 -11.87 -35.65
C SER A 374 -3.78 -10.55 -35.10
N ARG A 375 -2.52 -10.26 -35.28
CA ARG A 375 -1.90 -9.09 -34.66
C ARG A 375 -0.86 -8.44 -35.56
N THR A 376 -0.84 -7.13 -35.56
CA THR A 376 0.27 -6.36 -36.18
C THR A 376 1.59 -6.77 -35.57
N THR A 377 2.52 -7.20 -36.40
CA THR A 377 3.81 -7.76 -36.03
C THR A 377 4.90 -7.07 -36.84
N GLU A 378 5.96 -6.65 -36.16
CA GLU A 378 7.16 -6.12 -36.78
C GLU A 378 8.17 -7.27 -36.97
N LEU A 379 8.50 -7.59 -38.20
CA LEU A 379 9.54 -8.57 -38.51
C LEU A 379 10.91 -7.90 -38.57
N MET A 380 11.86 -8.50 -37.92
CA MET A 380 13.26 -8.08 -37.87
C MET A 380 14.17 -9.21 -38.34
N ALA A 381 15.16 -8.91 -39.17
CA ALA A 381 16.16 -9.90 -39.59
C ALA A 381 17.06 -10.29 -38.40
N GLN A 382 17.41 -11.58 -38.32
CA GLN A 382 18.34 -12.10 -37.31
C GLN A 382 19.68 -11.34 -37.33
N SER A 383 20.22 -11.07 -38.51
CA SER A 383 21.47 -10.33 -38.69
C SER A 383 21.38 -8.91 -38.15
N SER A 384 20.23 -8.24 -38.33
CA SER A 384 19.97 -6.92 -37.78
C SER A 384 19.85 -6.93 -36.26
N PHE A 385 19.14 -7.92 -35.71
CA PHE A 385 19.08 -8.14 -34.26
C PHE A 385 20.47 -8.36 -33.66
N ASN A 386 21.28 -9.24 -34.24
CA ASN A 386 22.60 -9.58 -33.70
C ASN A 386 23.57 -8.38 -33.70
N LYS A 387 23.40 -7.40 -34.63
CA LYS A 387 24.17 -6.16 -34.61
C LYS A 387 23.82 -5.27 -33.40
N ILE A 388 22.56 -5.23 -33.02
CA ILE A 388 22.08 -4.38 -31.91
C ILE A 388 22.02 -5.09 -30.56
N ALA A 389 22.09 -6.40 -30.54
CA ALA A 389 21.98 -7.24 -29.32
C ALA A 389 22.92 -6.75 -28.20
N LYS A 390 24.16 -6.42 -28.55
CA LYS A 390 25.14 -5.89 -27.58
C LYS A 390 24.69 -4.57 -26.94
N TYR A 391 24.06 -3.69 -27.67
CA TYR A 391 23.54 -2.40 -27.13
C TYR A 391 22.34 -2.61 -26.22
N LEU A 392 21.56 -3.65 -26.49
CA LEU A 392 20.38 -4.04 -25.71
C LEU A 392 20.72 -4.95 -24.52
N ASN A 393 22.00 -5.29 -24.32
CA ASN A 393 22.46 -6.27 -23.33
C ASN A 393 21.77 -7.63 -23.48
N GLU A 394 21.64 -8.07 -24.74
CA GLU A 394 21.08 -9.36 -25.14
C GLU A 394 22.16 -10.26 -25.76
N GLU A 395 21.91 -11.57 -25.70
CA GLU A 395 22.76 -12.54 -26.40
C GLU A 395 22.41 -12.58 -27.89
N THR A 396 23.41 -12.84 -28.72
CA THR A 396 23.19 -13.07 -30.14
C THR A 396 22.39 -14.35 -30.35
N MET A 397 21.56 -14.36 -31.38
CA MET A 397 20.72 -15.51 -31.74
C MET A 397 21.26 -16.22 -32.95
N ASP A 398 21.06 -17.53 -32.98
CA ASP A 398 21.24 -18.36 -34.17
C ASP A 398 19.94 -19.17 -34.40
N LEU A 399 19.23 -18.84 -35.49
CA LEU A 399 17.90 -19.33 -35.80
C LEU A 399 17.97 -20.31 -36.98
N ASN A 400 17.33 -21.45 -36.82
CA ASN A 400 17.06 -22.34 -37.96
C ASN A 400 15.95 -21.75 -38.83
N LYS A 401 15.84 -22.19 -40.09
CA LYS A 401 14.89 -21.67 -41.11
C LYS A 401 13.42 -21.63 -40.66
N ALA A 402 13.04 -22.43 -39.68
CA ALA A 402 11.67 -22.53 -39.16
C ALA A 402 11.51 -21.98 -37.72
N GLU A 403 12.52 -21.33 -37.16
CA GLU A 403 12.48 -20.80 -35.79
C GLU A 403 12.39 -19.26 -35.79
N ALA A 404 11.75 -18.71 -34.74
CA ALA A 404 11.69 -17.30 -34.49
C ALA A 404 11.73 -17.00 -32.99
N TYR A 405 12.16 -15.78 -32.61
CA TYR A 405 12.07 -15.25 -31.26
C TYR A 405 11.11 -14.07 -31.27
N ALA A 406 10.22 -14.02 -30.27
CA ALA A 406 9.28 -12.93 -30.12
C ALA A 406 9.66 -12.04 -28.92
N PHE A 407 9.46 -10.75 -29.08
CA PHE A 407 9.58 -9.74 -28.03
C PHE A 407 8.22 -9.06 -27.89
N ASP A 408 7.59 -9.22 -26.74
CA ASP A 408 6.29 -8.66 -26.43
C ASP A 408 6.24 -8.29 -24.94
N VAL A 409 6.24 -7.02 -24.65
CA VAL A 409 6.20 -6.50 -23.27
C VAL A 409 4.94 -6.93 -22.53
N MET A 410 3.83 -7.14 -23.25
CA MET A 410 2.52 -7.49 -22.66
C MET A 410 2.35 -8.99 -22.42
N HIS A 411 2.95 -9.85 -23.25
CA HIS A 411 2.67 -11.29 -23.29
C HIS A 411 3.92 -12.18 -23.10
N GLY A 412 5.07 -11.60 -22.74
CA GLY A 412 6.30 -12.34 -22.49
C GLY A 412 6.35 -13.02 -21.11
N GLU A 413 7.43 -13.77 -20.86
CA GLU A 413 7.65 -14.47 -19.58
C GLU A 413 7.60 -13.49 -18.40
N GLY A 414 6.81 -13.82 -17.37
CA GLY A 414 6.57 -12.99 -16.19
C GLY A 414 5.25 -12.21 -16.17
N ASN A 415 4.53 -12.16 -17.27
CA ASN A 415 3.18 -11.60 -17.34
C ASN A 415 2.07 -12.66 -17.16
N ARG A 416 0.81 -12.22 -16.94
CA ARG A 416 -0.36 -13.10 -16.76
C ARG A 416 -0.55 -14.11 -17.90
N ASP A 417 -0.24 -13.69 -19.13
CA ASP A 417 -0.37 -14.49 -20.34
C ASP A 417 0.99 -15.03 -20.80
N THR A 418 1.85 -15.42 -19.85
CA THR A 418 3.19 -15.95 -20.15
C THR A 418 3.12 -17.15 -21.07
N GLY A 419 3.81 -17.04 -22.20
CA GLY A 419 3.95 -18.14 -23.13
C GLY A 419 2.79 -18.32 -24.11
N VAL A 420 1.89 -17.33 -24.25
CA VAL A 420 0.79 -17.40 -25.24
C VAL A 420 1.31 -17.76 -26.63
N TYR A 421 2.46 -17.23 -27.03
CA TYR A 421 3.08 -17.51 -28.33
C TYR A 421 4.17 -18.59 -28.29
N LYS A 422 4.71 -18.93 -27.12
CA LYS A 422 5.83 -19.88 -27.01
C LYS A 422 5.44 -21.26 -27.49
N GLY A 423 6.21 -21.79 -28.44
CA GLY A 423 5.96 -23.10 -29.08
C GLY A 423 4.85 -23.06 -30.12
N LYS A 424 4.22 -21.91 -30.36
CA LYS A 424 3.17 -21.73 -31.36
C LYS A 424 3.77 -21.44 -32.73
N LYS A 425 3.00 -21.75 -33.78
CA LYS A 425 3.36 -21.39 -35.15
C LYS A 425 2.80 -20.04 -35.49
N GLY A 426 3.66 -19.12 -35.86
CA GLY A 426 3.29 -17.84 -36.47
C GLY A 426 3.25 -18.00 -37.98
N ILE A 427 2.18 -17.60 -38.61
CA ILE A 427 2.02 -17.53 -40.06
C ILE A 427 2.03 -16.06 -40.43
N PHE A 428 2.99 -15.69 -41.26
CA PHE A 428 3.05 -14.35 -41.82
C PHE A 428 2.63 -14.45 -43.28
N PRO A 429 1.63 -13.68 -43.76
CA PRO A 429 1.14 -13.76 -45.14
C PRO A 429 2.15 -13.12 -46.11
N ILE A 430 3.25 -13.78 -46.33
CA ILE A 430 4.39 -13.34 -47.12
C ILE A 430 4.61 -14.37 -48.23
N GLY A 431 4.22 -14.07 -49.47
CA GLY A 431 4.47 -14.88 -50.63
C GLY A 431 4.10 -16.37 -50.44
N GLU A 432 5.09 -17.27 -50.50
CA GLU A 432 4.90 -18.67 -50.05
C GLU A 432 4.90 -18.68 -48.52
N VAL A 433 3.75 -19.06 -47.93
CA VAL A 433 3.49 -19.08 -46.49
C VAL A 433 4.48 -20.06 -45.80
N THR A 434 5.51 -19.54 -45.18
CA THR A 434 6.44 -20.37 -44.39
C THR A 434 6.08 -20.17 -42.91
N PRO A 435 5.46 -21.16 -42.22
CA PRO A 435 5.18 -21.06 -40.79
C PRO A 435 6.49 -21.13 -40.01
N VAL A 436 6.68 -20.14 -39.11
CA VAL A 436 7.82 -20.16 -38.17
C VAL A 436 7.32 -20.50 -36.77
N GLN A 437 8.11 -21.30 -36.04
CA GLN A 437 7.80 -21.65 -34.66
C GLN A 437 8.46 -20.67 -33.71
N ILE A 438 7.67 -20.04 -32.86
CA ILE A 438 8.17 -19.13 -31.83
C ILE A 438 8.80 -19.94 -30.69
N LYS A 439 10.11 -19.90 -30.59
CA LYS A 439 10.91 -20.67 -29.63
C LYS A 439 10.83 -20.05 -28.23
N GLU A 440 10.89 -18.75 -28.15
CA GLU A 440 10.86 -17.99 -26.89
C GLU A 440 10.15 -16.67 -27.08
N VAL A 441 9.51 -16.20 -25.99
CA VAL A 441 8.87 -14.88 -25.94
C VAL A 441 9.43 -14.12 -24.74
N LYS A 442 10.13 -13.02 -25.00
CA LYS A 442 10.69 -12.16 -23.96
C LYS A 442 9.75 -11.00 -23.64
N ALA A 443 9.46 -10.79 -22.35
CA ALA A 443 8.55 -9.75 -21.85
C ALA A 443 9.21 -8.37 -21.81
N ARG A 444 9.72 -7.90 -22.92
CA ARG A 444 10.31 -6.55 -23.09
C ARG A 444 10.29 -6.16 -24.57
N ASN A 445 10.34 -4.88 -24.83
CA ASN A 445 10.62 -4.40 -26.18
C ASN A 445 12.14 -4.40 -26.44
N ILE A 446 12.53 -4.46 -27.71
CA ILE A 446 13.92 -4.34 -28.18
C ILE A 446 14.16 -3.09 -28.99
N THR A 447 13.07 -2.43 -29.39
CA THR A 447 13.04 -1.11 -30.00
C THR A 447 11.83 -0.37 -29.44
N ASN A 448 11.69 0.92 -29.70
CA ASN A 448 10.52 1.68 -29.31
C ASN A 448 9.35 1.50 -30.30
N LEU A 449 9.36 0.41 -31.07
CA LEU A 449 8.27 0.07 -31.98
C LEU A 449 7.09 -0.48 -31.19
N TYR A 450 5.90 -0.16 -31.63
CA TYR A 450 4.67 -0.61 -31.00
C TYR A 450 4.27 -1.99 -31.51
N GLY A 451 3.85 -2.87 -30.59
CA GLY A 451 3.33 -4.18 -30.91
C GLY A 451 4.31 -5.33 -30.63
N LEU A 452 4.10 -6.41 -31.36
CA LEU A 452 4.88 -7.63 -31.27
C LEU A 452 6.04 -7.55 -32.26
N VAL A 453 7.28 -7.67 -31.77
CA VAL A 453 8.47 -7.77 -32.64
C VAL A 453 8.89 -9.22 -32.72
N VAL A 454 9.03 -9.75 -33.93
CA VAL A 454 9.46 -11.13 -34.19
C VAL A 454 10.75 -11.14 -35.01
N VAL A 455 11.79 -11.65 -34.37
CA VAL A 455 13.07 -11.88 -35.04
C VAL A 455 13.00 -13.19 -35.81
N VAL A 456 13.21 -13.11 -37.14
CA VAL A 456 13.13 -14.22 -38.07
C VAL A 456 14.46 -14.42 -38.81
N PRO A 457 14.70 -15.60 -39.39
CA PRO A 457 15.86 -15.80 -40.26
C PRO A 457 15.89 -14.79 -41.42
N ASP A 458 17.10 -14.42 -41.86
CA ASP A 458 17.28 -13.38 -42.88
C ASP A 458 16.56 -13.71 -44.20
N GLU A 459 16.47 -15.01 -44.57
CA GLU A 459 15.75 -15.43 -45.76
C GLU A 459 14.24 -15.11 -45.70
N VAL A 460 13.62 -15.34 -44.52
CA VAL A 460 12.19 -15.04 -44.25
C VAL A 460 11.96 -13.53 -44.26
N TYR A 461 12.87 -12.80 -43.66
CA TYR A 461 12.82 -11.32 -43.64
C TYR A 461 12.89 -10.73 -45.06
N GLU A 462 13.84 -11.21 -45.90
CA GLU A 462 14.01 -10.73 -47.27
C GLU A 462 12.78 -11.02 -48.16
N GLN A 463 12.11 -12.14 -47.93
CA GLN A 463 10.84 -12.45 -48.61
C GLN A 463 9.74 -11.45 -48.20
N ALA A 464 9.62 -11.16 -46.89
CA ALA A 464 8.68 -10.19 -46.36
C ALA A 464 8.92 -8.81 -46.97
N LYS A 465 10.16 -8.37 -46.97
CA LYS A 465 10.59 -7.08 -47.50
C LYS A 465 10.23 -6.88 -48.99
N LYS A 466 10.41 -7.94 -49.81
CA LYS A 466 10.03 -7.93 -51.21
C LYS A 466 8.54 -7.85 -51.43
N THR A 467 7.73 -8.39 -50.53
CA THR A 467 6.27 -8.49 -50.70
C THR A 467 5.53 -7.25 -50.20
N VAL A 468 5.91 -6.75 -49.01
CA VAL A 468 5.19 -5.69 -48.32
C VAL A 468 5.96 -4.35 -48.30
N GLY A 469 7.27 -4.41 -48.51
CA GLY A 469 8.17 -3.27 -48.33
C GLY A 469 8.73 -3.23 -46.91
N SER A 470 9.63 -2.31 -46.66
CA SER A 470 10.26 -2.10 -45.36
C SER A 470 10.20 -0.62 -44.99
N HIS A 471 10.25 -0.33 -43.71
CA HIS A 471 10.45 1.00 -43.18
C HIS A 471 11.72 1.06 -42.32
N THR A 472 12.31 2.21 -42.22
CA THR A 472 13.57 2.41 -41.49
C THR A 472 13.31 3.29 -40.27
N VAL A 473 13.68 2.77 -39.10
CA VAL A 473 13.60 3.48 -37.82
C VAL A 473 15.00 3.95 -37.42
N GLN A 474 15.16 5.22 -37.17
CA GLN A 474 16.34 5.78 -36.55
C GLN A 474 16.24 5.66 -35.06
N ASN A 475 17.25 5.05 -34.42
CA ASN A 475 17.35 4.86 -32.99
C ASN A 475 18.53 5.66 -32.44
N ILE A 476 18.32 6.37 -31.34
CA ILE A 476 19.29 7.28 -30.73
C ILE A 476 19.28 7.04 -29.23
N ASP A 477 20.42 6.65 -28.66
CA ASP A 477 20.63 6.57 -27.24
C ASP A 477 21.49 7.74 -26.75
N VAL A 478 21.03 8.42 -25.69
CA VAL A 478 21.75 9.53 -25.09
C VAL A 478 22.11 9.24 -23.64
N LYS A 479 23.18 9.90 -23.20
CA LYS A 479 23.59 9.89 -21.81
C LYS A 479 22.62 10.72 -20.98
N ASP A 480 22.34 10.24 -19.76
CA ASP A 480 21.42 10.91 -18.82
C ASP A 480 20.00 11.16 -19.37
N GLU A 481 19.46 10.17 -20.05
CA GLU A 481 18.12 10.20 -20.66
C GLU A 481 16.98 10.58 -19.68
N ARG A 482 17.19 10.41 -18.36
CA ARG A 482 16.23 10.82 -17.32
C ARG A 482 16.08 12.35 -17.24
N ASN A 483 17.10 13.09 -17.62
CA ASN A 483 17.16 14.55 -17.55
C ASN A 483 17.10 15.19 -18.93
N SER A 484 16.58 14.49 -19.94
CA SER A 484 16.55 14.94 -21.33
C SER A 484 15.31 15.75 -21.73
N LYS A 485 14.65 16.43 -20.78
CA LYS A 485 13.41 17.19 -21.02
C LYS A 485 13.54 18.16 -22.21
N VAL A 486 14.57 19.00 -22.18
CA VAL A 486 14.76 20.04 -23.21
C VAL A 486 15.02 19.44 -24.59
N LEU A 487 15.83 18.37 -24.64
CA LEU A 487 16.09 17.62 -25.85
C LEU A 487 14.80 17.01 -26.42
N THR A 488 14.00 16.34 -25.54
CA THR A 488 12.73 15.75 -25.94
C THR A 488 11.75 16.79 -26.51
N GLU A 489 11.58 17.93 -25.83
CA GLU A 489 10.70 19.00 -26.29
C GLU A 489 11.14 19.57 -27.64
N LYS A 490 12.45 19.75 -27.88
CA LYS A 490 12.98 20.19 -29.15
C LYS A 490 12.78 19.16 -30.26
N LEU A 491 12.99 17.86 -29.96
CA LEU A 491 12.77 16.79 -30.93
C LEU A 491 11.30 16.68 -31.33
N LYS A 492 10.36 16.81 -30.40
CA LYS A 492 8.91 16.83 -30.68
C LYS A 492 8.47 17.99 -31.57
N GLN A 493 9.18 19.11 -31.57
CA GLN A 493 8.91 20.23 -32.49
C GLN A 493 9.39 19.98 -33.91
N VAL A 494 10.34 19.06 -34.09
CA VAL A 494 10.98 18.78 -35.39
C VAL A 494 10.40 17.52 -36.03
N ILE A 495 10.10 16.50 -35.23
CA ILE A 495 9.58 15.20 -35.67
C ILE A 495 8.06 15.20 -35.45
N PRO A 496 7.25 14.95 -36.50
CA PRO A 496 5.81 14.76 -36.33
C PRO A 496 5.52 13.60 -35.36
N GLU A 497 4.58 13.77 -34.43
CA GLU A 497 4.18 12.69 -33.51
C GLU A 497 3.44 11.58 -34.25
N GLU A 498 2.57 11.96 -35.23
CA GLU A 498 1.77 11.03 -36.03
C GLU A 498 1.85 11.36 -37.50
N ASP A 499 1.68 10.37 -38.37
CA ASP A 499 1.54 10.59 -39.81
C ASP A 499 0.08 10.92 -40.20
N ALA A 500 -0.14 11.10 -41.51
CA ALA A 500 -1.46 11.40 -42.06
C ALA A 500 -2.48 10.25 -41.84
N GLU A 501 -2.03 9.05 -41.46
CA GLU A 501 -2.83 7.86 -41.18
C GLU A 501 -3.01 7.64 -39.67
N GLY A 502 -2.48 8.54 -38.81
CA GLY A 502 -2.54 8.45 -37.37
C GLY A 502 -1.59 7.39 -36.78
N GLN A 503 -0.50 7.05 -37.51
CA GLN A 503 0.53 6.15 -36.99
C GLN A 503 1.62 6.97 -36.30
N GLU A 504 2.02 6.52 -35.11
CA GLU A 504 3.11 7.14 -34.35
C GLU A 504 4.42 7.08 -35.13
N GLN A 505 5.03 8.25 -35.31
CA GLN A 505 6.32 8.42 -35.99
C GLN A 505 7.48 8.70 -35.07
N PHE A 506 7.19 9.10 -33.84
CA PHE A 506 8.18 9.42 -32.82
C PHE A 506 7.82 8.79 -31.49
N SER A 507 8.79 8.18 -30.85
CA SER A 507 8.64 7.68 -29.49
C SER A 507 9.89 7.97 -28.67
N ASP A 508 9.70 8.29 -27.40
CA ASP A 508 10.79 8.67 -26.51
C ASP A 508 10.67 8.02 -25.13
N PHE A 509 11.82 7.71 -24.57
CA PHE A 509 11.92 7.16 -23.21
C PHE A 509 11.50 8.20 -22.15
N TYR A 510 11.89 9.48 -22.33
CA TYR A 510 11.71 10.51 -21.32
C TYR A 510 10.23 10.70 -20.97
N THR A 511 9.35 10.80 -21.95
CA THR A 511 7.91 11.00 -21.73
C THR A 511 7.32 9.83 -20.95
N ILE A 512 7.57 8.58 -21.36
CA ILE A 512 7.05 7.37 -20.67
C ILE A 512 7.62 7.24 -19.26
N PHE A 513 8.91 7.53 -19.09
CA PHE A 513 9.54 7.54 -17.77
C PHE A 513 8.95 8.62 -16.88
N ARG A 514 8.70 9.80 -17.42
CA ARG A 514 8.16 10.95 -16.71
C ARG A 514 6.75 10.69 -16.20
N ASP A 515 5.88 10.20 -17.08
CA ASP A 515 4.50 9.80 -16.71
C ASP A 515 4.53 8.69 -15.65
N GLY A 516 5.43 7.73 -15.81
CA GLY A 516 5.63 6.64 -14.84
C GLY A 516 6.09 7.13 -13.46
N ILE A 517 7.01 8.08 -13.40
CA ILE A 517 7.50 8.70 -12.14
C ILE A 517 6.41 9.54 -11.49
N GLU A 518 5.69 10.35 -12.24
CA GLU A 518 4.60 11.17 -11.71
C GLU A 518 3.52 10.31 -11.06
N MET A 519 3.06 9.26 -11.75
CA MET A 519 2.07 8.35 -11.22
C MET A 519 2.61 7.52 -10.05
N SER A 520 3.84 7.03 -10.13
CA SER A 520 4.48 6.28 -9.05
C SER A 520 4.75 7.14 -7.83
N GLY A 521 5.09 8.41 -8.00
CA GLY A 521 5.26 9.40 -6.95
C GLY A 521 3.96 9.66 -6.19
N LEU A 522 2.84 9.80 -6.92
CA LEU A 522 1.51 9.92 -6.34
C LEU A 522 1.15 8.68 -5.51
N ILE A 523 1.36 7.49 -6.08
CA ILE A 523 1.11 6.21 -5.39
C ILE A 523 2.00 6.10 -4.16
N MET A 524 3.28 6.46 -4.26
CA MET A 524 4.23 6.43 -3.14
C MET A 524 3.82 7.39 -2.04
N PHE A 525 3.48 8.63 -2.37
CA PHE A 525 2.98 9.61 -1.41
C PHE A 525 1.73 9.09 -0.69
N SER A 526 0.72 8.63 -1.44
CA SER A 526 -0.55 8.15 -0.89
C SER A 526 -0.35 6.93 0.01
N GLY A 527 0.48 5.97 -0.42
CA GLY A 527 0.77 4.75 0.33
C GLY A 527 1.54 5.02 1.62
N ILE A 528 2.56 5.87 1.59
CA ILE A 528 3.32 6.28 2.79
C ILE A 528 2.41 7.06 3.73
N PHE A 529 1.61 7.98 3.22
CA PHE A 529 0.68 8.78 4.01
C PHE A 529 -0.36 7.91 4.73
N LEU A 530 -1.05 7.02 3.99
CA LEU A 530 -1.99 6.05 4.57
C LEU A 530 -1.29 5.10 5.55
N GLY A 531 -0.10 4.64 5.20
CA GLY A 531 0.71 3.78 6.06
C GLY A 531 1.06 4.43 7.39
N LEU A 532 1.45 5.71 7.37
CA LEU A 532 1.74 6.49 8.57
C LEU A 532 0.47 6.64 9.46
N VAL A 533 -0.67 6.89 8.85
CA VAL A 533 -1.96 6.97 9.54
C VAL A 533 -2.30 5.66 10.25
N PHE A 534 -2.20 4.54 9.54
CA PHE A 534 -2.49 3.22 10.10
C PHE A 534 -1.49 2.83 11.20
N LEU A 535 -0.24 3.19 11.04
CA LEU A 535 0.81 2.95 12.03
C LEU A 535 0.54 3.73 13.32
N LEU A 536 0.21 5.02 13.22
CA LEU A 536 -0.10 5.87 14.36
C LEU A 536 -1.38 5.41 15.07
N ALA A 537 -2.40 4.99 14.32
CA ALA A 537 -3.62 4.43 14.88
C ALA A 537 -3.35 3.10 15.58
N THR A 538 -2.57 2.20 14.97
CA THR A 538 -2.18 0.91 15.56
C THR A 538 -1.42 1.12 16.86
N GLY A 539 -0.43 2.02 16.86
CA GLY A 539 0.32 2.37 18.06
C GLY A 539 -0.57 2.96 19.15
N SER A 540 -1.50 3.82 18.80
CA SER A 540 -2.47 4.41 19.73
C SER A 540 -3.42 3.37 20.33
N ILE A 541 -3.94 2.45 19.51
CA ILE A 541 -4.81 1.36 19.95
C ILE A 541 -4.10 0.49 21.00
N ILE A 542 -2.86 0.07 20.72
CA ILE A 542 -2.06 -0.73 21.65
C ILE A 542 -1.79 0.05 22.93
N TYR A 543 -1.29 1.27 22.78
CA TYR A 543 -0.90 2.13 23.89
C TYR A 543 -2.07 2.36 24.85
N PHE A 544 -3.23 2.77 24.35
CA PHE A 544 -4.42 3.02 25.18
C PHE A 544 -4.93 1.76 25.87
N LYS A 545 -4.95 0.64 25.15
CA LYS A 545 -5.34 -0.64 25.72
C LYS A 545 -4.43 -1.01 26.89
N GLN A 546 -3.11 -0.89 26.71
CA GLN A 546 -2.15 -1.24 27.76
C GLN A 546 -2.17 -0.27 28.94
N LEU A 547 -2.45 1.02 28.72
CA LEU A 547 -2.62 1.96 29.82
C LEU A 547 -3.83 1.62 30.71
N THR A 548 -4.94 1.19 30.10
CA THR A 548 -6.12 0.77 30.86
C THR A 548 -5.82 -0.46 31.71
N GLU A 549 -5.11 -1.40 31.13
CA GLU A 549 -4.67 -2.61 31.85
C GLU A 549 -3.71 -2.28 32.99
N ALA A 550 -2.82 -1.29 32.79
CA ALA A 550 -1.93 -0.81 33.84
C ALA A 550 -2.69 -0.24 35.05
N HIS A 551 -3.76 0.52 34.83
CA HIS A 551 -4.58 1.03 35.92
C HIS A 551 -5.32 -0.11 36.67
N ALA A 552 -5.85 -1.09 35.96
CA ALA A 552 -6.51 -2.25 36.56
C ALA A 552 -5.52 -3.13 37.36
N ASP A 553 -4.26 -3.15 36.96
CA ASP A 553 -3.22 -3.96 37.61
C ASP A 553 -2.55 -3.29 38.80
N ARG A 554 -2.75 -2.00 38.98
CA ARG A 554 -2.03 -1.24 40.00
C ARG A 554 -2.10 -1.90 41.38
N GLU A 555 -3.28 -2.30 41.83
CA GLU A 555 -3.46 -2.94 43.14
C GLU A 555 -2.71 -4.28 43.22
N ARG A 556 -2.74 -5.09 42.18
CA ARG A 556 -2.01 -6.37 42.11
C ARG A 556 -0.50 -6.17 42.27
N TYR A 557 0.07 -5.16 41.60
CA TYR A 557 1.50 -4.83 41.71
C TYR A 557 1.86 -4.23 43.08
N ILE A 558 0.95 -3.50 43.73
CA ILE A 558 1.12 -3.04 45.13
C ILE A 558 1.23 -4.27 46.07
N VAL A 559 0.38 -5.28 45.90
CA VAL A 559 0.47 -6.53 46.68
C VAL A 559 1.78 -7.25 46.41
N LEU A 560 2.22 -7.41 45.17
CA LEU A 560 3.51 -8.02 44.81
C LEU A 560 4.69 -7.30 45.49
N ARG A 561 4.62 -5.97 45.55
CA ARG A 561 5.65 -5.15 46.22
C ARG A 561 5.67 -5.42 47.74
N LYS A 562 4.50 -5.58 48.37
CA LYS A 562 4.41 -5.95 49.80
C LYS A 562 4.96 -7.36 50.06
N LEU A 563 4.92 -8.24 49.06
CA LEU A 563 5.54 -9.60 49.12
C LEU A 563 7.05 -9.58 48.78
N GLY A 564 7.70 -8.39 48.66
CA GLY A 564 9.14 -8.28 48.48
C GLY A 564 9.62 -8.23 47.03
N VAL A 565 8.72 -8.19 46.02
CA VAL A 565 9.12 -8.09 44.62
C VAL A 565 9.73 -6.73 44.34
N THR A 566 10.92 -6.70 43.77
CA THR A 566 11.67 -5.48 43.49
C THR A 566 11.12 -4.73 42.26
N LYS A 567 11.34 -3.40 42.21
CA LYS A 567 10.98 -2.58 41.03
C LYS A 567 11.62 -3.08 39.73
N LYS A 568 12.83 -3.63 39.79
CA LYS A 568 13.57 -4.20 38.65
C LYS A 568 12.88 -5.46 38.10
N GLU A 569 12.44 -6.35 38.99
CA GLU A 569 11.70 -7.58 38.63
C GLU A 569 10.33 -7.24 38.05
N MET A 570 9.60 -6.29 38.67
CA MET A 570 8.33 -5.80 38.13
C MET A 570 8.52 -5.23 36.70
N LYS A 571 9.51 -4.37 36.47
CA LYS A 571 9.80 -3.82 35.14
C LYS A 571 10.14 -4.92 34.12
N LYS A 572 10.92 -5.92 34.52
CA LYS A 572 11.29 -7.07 33.67
C LYS A 572 10.06 -7.92 33.30
N ALA A 573 9.15 -8.16 34.26
CA ALA A 573 7.91 -8.89 34.02
C ALA A 573 6.98 -8.14 33.06
N ILE A 574 6.81 -6.83 33.26
CA ILE A 574 6.01 -5.96 32.37
C ILE A 574 6.61 -5.96 30.96
N ALA A 575 7.91 -5.75 30.82
CA ALA A 575 8.58 -5.77 29.52
C ALA A 575 8.39 -7.11 28.80
N LYS A 576 8.40 -8.24 29.51
CA LYS A 576 8.17 -9.57 28.94
C LYS A 576 6.74 -9.75 28.46
N GLN A 577 5.74 -9.25 29.21
CA GLN A 577 4.33 -9.27 28.78
C GLN A 577 4.13 -8.41 27.55
N MET A 578 4.66 -7.18 27.56
CA MET A 578 4.55 -6.27 26.42
C MET A 578 5.26 -6.82 25.17
N ARG A 579 6.39 -7.51 25.32
CA ARG A 579 7.07 -8.17 24.20
C ARG A 579 6.15 -9.15 23.47
N PHE A 580 5.40 -9.98 24.21
CA PHE A 580 4.44 -10.90 23.61
C PHE A 580 3.32 -10.16 22.85
N ILE A 581 2.76 -9.10 23.45
CA ILE A 581 1.65 -8.32 22.91
C ILE A 581 2.07 -7.55 21.65
N PHE A 582 3.31 -7.08 21.57
CA PHE A 582 3.82 -6.32 20.42
C PHE A 582 4.40 -7.23 19.34
N PHE A 583 5.20 -8.22 19.71
CA PHE A 583 5.97 -9.01 18.76
C PHE A 583 5.12 -9.95 17.91
N ILE A 584 4.14 -10.65 18.49
CA ILE A 584 3.34 -11.62 17.74
C ILE A 584 2.50 -10.95 16.65
N PRO A 585 1.74 -9.85 16.90
CA PRO A 585 1.03 -9.15 15.83
C PRO A 585 1.96 -8.58 14.75
N LEU A 586 3.14 -8.09 15.12
CA LEU A 586 4.14 -7.60 14.17
C LEU A 586 4.61 -8.72 13.22
N VAL A 587 4.98 -9.87 13.77
CA VAL A 587 5.43 -11.02 12.95
C VAL A 587 4.32 -11.49 12.02
N VAL A 588 3.08 -11.60 12.51
CA VAL A 588 1.94 -12.00 11.69
C VAL A 588 1.66 -10.95 10.60
N GLY A 589 1.73 -9.66 10.93
CA GLY A 589 1.59 -8.56 9.96
C GLY A 589 2.67 -8.59 8.86
N ILE A 590 3.93 -8.80 9.24
CA ILE A 590 5.04 -8.96 8.29
C ILE A 590 4.81 -10.18 7.38
N LEU A 591 4.40 -11.32 7.94
CA LEU A 591 4.11 -12.51 7.13
C LEU A 591 2.98 -12.26 6.13
N HIS A 592 1.89 -11.62 6.53
CA HIS A 592 0.81 -11.25 5.61
C HIS A 592 1.30 -10.36 4.48
N SER A 593 2.09 -9.32 4.78
CA SER A 593 2.61 -8.41 3.76
C SER A 593 3.61 -9.07 2.82
N LEU A 594 4.46 -9.98 3.33
CA LEU A 594 5.38 -10.77 2.51
C LEU A 594 4.63 -11.59 1.45
N PHE A 595 3.59 -12.32 1.87
CA PHE A 595 2.81 -13.13 0.93
C PHE A 595 1.94 -12.30 -0.01
N ALA A 596 1.40 -11.17 0.45
CA ALA A 596 0.65 -10.25 -0.39
C ALA A 596 1.53 -9.63 -1.49
N LEU A 597 2.73 -9.14 -1.15
CA LEU A 597 3.67 -8.56 -2.12
C LEU A 597 4.28 -9.63 -3.02
N LYS A 598 4.54 -10.84 -2.49
CA LYS A 598 4.98 -11.95 -3.35
C LYS A 598 3.90 -12.34 -4.36
N GLY A 599 2.63 -12.35 -3.97
CA GLY A 599 1.51 -12.53 -4.90
C GLY A 599 1.47 -11.43 -5.96
N LEU A 600 1.65 -10.16 -5.56
CA LEU A 600 1.71 -9.03 -6.49
C LEU A 600 2.86 -9.17 -7.49
N SER A 601 4.04 -9.61 -7.06
CA SER A 601 5.20 -9.81 -7.94
C SER A 601 5.02 -10.94 -8.95
N THR A 602 4.04 -11.82 -8.78
CA THR A 602 3.71 -12.84 -9.79
C THR A 602 2.85 -12.28 -10.93
N VAL A 603 2.22 -11.12 -10.69
CA VAL A 603 1.40 -10.39 -11.68
C VAL A 603 2.21 -9.28 -12.35
N LEU A 604 2.99 -8.56 -11.55
CA LEU A 604 3.84 -7.46 -11.98
C LEU A 604 5.31 -7.88 -11.77
N PRO A 605 6.13 -7.91 -12.81
CA PRO A 605 7.53 -8.34 -12.73
C PRO A 605 8.41 -7.26 -12.07
N TYR A 606 8.11 -6.96 -10.80
CA TYR A 606 8.81 -5.96 -9.99
C TYR A 606 9.88 -6.59 -9.11
N GLU A 607 11.00 -5.88 -8.95
CA GLU A 607 11.96 -6.15 -7.88
C GLU A 607 11.35 -5.70 -6.54
N ILE A 608 10.99 -6.67 -5.69
CA ILE A 608 10.29 -6.40 -4.43
C ILE A 608 11.19 -6.52 -3.19
N ALA A 609 12.32 -7.22 -3.28
CA ALA A 609 13.11 -7.57 -2.10
C ALA A 609 13.65 -6.34 -1.37
N VAL A 610 14.30 -5.43 -2.08
CA VAL A 610 14.90 -4.22 -1.51
C VAL A 610 13.82 -3.27 -0.96
N PRO A 611 12.79 -2.86 -1.73
CA PRO A 611 11.73 -1.99 -1.22
C PRO A 611 11.00 -2.55 -0.01
N LEU A 612 10.74 -3.85 -0.01
CA LEU A 612 10.06 -4.52 1.09
C LEU A 612 10.90 -4.54 2.36
N LEU A 613 12.19 -4.84 2.28
CA LEU A 613 13.09 -4.82 3.43
C LEU A 613 13.20 -3.42 4.04
N ILE A 614 13.27 -2.38 3.22
CA ILE A 614 13.26 -0.98 3.68
C ILE A 614 11.95 -0.68 4.43
N SER A 615 10.80 -1.04 3.83
CA SER A 615 9.48 -0.79 4.42
C SER A 615 9.31 -1.51 5.76
N ILE A 616 9.70 -2.79 5.84
CA ILE A 616 9.67 -3.57 7.10
C ILE A 616 10.61 -2.97 8.13
N GLY A 617 11.81 -2.55 7.73
CA GLY A 617 12.79 -1.94 8.62
C GLY A 617 12.27 -0.66 9.26
N VAL A 618 11.79 0.29 8.46
CA VAL A 618 11.24 1.57 8.93
C VAL A 618 10.03 1.34 9.84
N TYR A 619 9.09 0.50 9.40
CA TYR A 619 7.90 0.16 10.20
C TYR A 619 8.29 -0.44 11.56
N SER A 620 9.20 -1.41 11.56
CA SER A 620 9.63 -2.10 12.78
C SER A 620 10.31 -1.17 13.78
N VAL A 621 11.14 -0.22 13.31
CA VAL A 621 11.79 0.77 14.17
C VAL A 621 10.75 1.63 14.91
N ILE A 622 9.77 2.16 14.19
CA ILE A 622 8.73 3.00 14.79
C ILE A 622 7.85 2.17 15.75
N TYR A 623 7.49 0.94 15.35
CA TYR A 623 6.69 0.04 16.16
C TYR A 623 7.40 -0.36 17.48
N ILE A 624 8.71 -0.59 17.44
CA ILE A 624 9.56 -0.83 18.62
C ILE A 624 9.60 0.42 19.51
N GLY A 625 9.61 1.62 18.92
CA GLY A 625 9.47 2.87 19.68
C GLY A 625 8.19 2.90 20.53
N TYR A 626 7.05 2.50 19.96
CA TYR A 626 5.79 2.35 20.70
C TYR A 626 5.87 1.32 21.83
N TYR A 627 6.58 0.21 21.63
CA TYR A 627 6.83 -0.78 22.68
C TYR A 627 7.55 -0.15 23.88
N PHE A 628 8.65 0.57 23.66
CA PHE A 628 9.40 1.19 24.76
C PHE A 628 8.58 2.27 25.49
N LEU A 629 7.84 3.11 24.76
CA LEU A 629 6.94 4.12 25.33
C LEU A 629 5.86 3.45 26.21
N THR A 630 5.27 2.36 25.72
CA THR A 630 4.22 1.62 26.44
C THR A 630 4.77 0.99 27.72
N VAL A 631 5.92 0.30 27.65
CA VAL A 631 6.56 -0.31 28.83
C VAL A 631 6.88 0.75 29.88
N ARG A 632 7.42 1.91 29.47
CA ARG A 632 7.74 3.01 30.39
C ARG A 632 6.50 3.57 31.07
N SER A 633 5.44 3.81 30.31
CA SER A 633 4.19 4.39 30.79
C SER A 633 3.44 3.42 31.71
N TYR A 634 3.37 2.14 31.34
CA TYR A 634 2.78 1.08 32.15
C TYR A 634 3.48 0.98 33.51
N PHE A 635 4.82 0.87 33.48
CA PHE A 635 5.63 0.78 34.71
C PHE A 635 5.42 2.00 35.61
N ARG A 636 5.34 3.22 35.06
CA ARG A 636 5.10 4.45 35.83
C ARG A 636 3.76 4.41 36.58
N ILE A 637 2.71 3.81 35.97
CA ILE A 637 1.38 3.71 36.58
C ILE A 637 1.39 2.71 37.74
N VAL A 638 1.95 1.53 37.54
CA VAL A 638 1.91 0.44 38.56
C VAL A 638 2.95 0.59 39.67
N SER A 639 3.97 1.44 39.47
CA SER A 639 5.04 1.67 40.47
C SER A 639 4.74 2.84 41.44
N LYS A 640 3.72 3.64 41.12
CA LYS A 640 3.15 4.66 42.02
C LYS A 640 2.18 4.04 43.02
#